data_09fef4930bdc8648b157b01f23b0f6a7
#
_entry.id   09fef4930bdc8648b157b01f23b0f6a7
#
_cell.length_a   1.000
_cell.length_b   1.000
_cell.length_c   1.000
_cell.angle_alpha   90.00
_cell.angle_beta   90.00
_cell.angle_gamma   90.00
#
_symmetry.space_group_name_H-M   'P 1'
#
loop_
_entity.id
_entity.type
_entity.pdbx_description
1 polymer ?
#
loop_
_entity_poly.entity_id
_entity_poly.type
_entity_poly.pdbx_seq_one_letter_code
_entity_poly.pdbx_strand_id
1 'polypeptide(L)'
;MKTTSLRTTLLMLFIAITFSCEEKKEAKTTEDESSFTLNYEKFTLDNGLEVILHEDHSDPMVAVATLMHVGSNREKPGKTGFAHFFEHMAFNDSENVPRGSNRKVIPEWGGSRNGGTWSDGTIYYEVVPKDAFEKILWIDSDRLGYMINTVTTEALEREKQVVKNEKRQNYDNVPYGFTTEVIRANLYPKDHPYNWTVIGSLPDLQAATLEDVKEFYNMYYGPNNATLVIAGDIDISATKEAVKKWFGEIKKGNEIVDLEPMPVDLTETKSLYFEDNFAKLPELRIVFPTVEMYHEDQYALDILGKLLSGSKKSPLYQELVVSEKLAPRVSSFNNSNELAGEFTFSVRANAGVDLNKVKVAIDTGLKNFETDFDEAQLERIKALQEVQLYSSTESVMNKAFALANGNEYANDPARIIKDAELTKKVTKEDVIRVYNKYIKGQHYVMTSFVPKGQFDLAMNGAEKAEVYQEKIVQGKANEEVGQGAEANYEKTVTKHDRSEPEFGELPLFKSPEVWKSKLANGIEVYGIENNEVPLVSYTITIEGGHYLDPKEKAGLSFLLGRLMKEGTKFKTSSELEEAIELLGANINISARDENMTISGSCLAKNFDKTIALVEEMLLSPRWDESEYKRLKKELLTSLKGREANPRTIAYQSFRKLIYGDDHILGIPSIGNTKTISNISLNDLKEFYNKNISASLANIHIAGAVSEVNAVKSLENLGKNWESKVVNAPVYTLPKQDKAGKIYFIDFPGAKQSVIYAGKLALSEADSMYNNLEYANQILGGGSSGRLFQTLRIEKGYTYGAYSYVQNLNEKAPFIVQTSVSANATLPSLKIIESLVDDYSEDFNEPEVAITKNKILKSSAKDYEKLSAKLGMLRQISKYGKDFDFLEKEQKELVDMSLDDFQNMIKTHIQEEDMLYLIVGDKETQLKEVNTFGKGDAEELDIYGNELKN
;
A
#
# COMPACT_ATOMS: atom_id res chain seq x y z
N MET A 1 -45.70 55.45 59.61
CA MET A 1 -44.33 55.91 59.28
C MET A 1 -43.30 55.07 60.04
N LYS A 2 -43.18 53.75 59.84
CA LYS A 2 -42.06 52.93 60.46
C LYS A 2 -41.87 51.60 59.66
N THR A 3 -42.07 51.58 58.33
CA THR A 3 -41.89 50.32 57.51
C THR A 3 -41.06 50.52 56.28
N THR A 4 -40.51 51.73 56.07
CA THR A 4 -39.69 51.99 54.86
C THR A 4 -38.18 51.95 55.12
N SER A 5 -37.73 51.99 56.39
CA SER A 5 -36.29 51.97 56.75
C SER A 5 -35.67 50.55 56.79
N LEU A 6 -36.48 49.49 56.97
CA LEU A 6 -35.97 48.10 57.08
C LEU A 6 -35.78 47.42 55.73
N ARG A 7 -36.49 47.90 54.69
CA ARG A 7 -36.31 47.35 53.32
C ARG A 7 -35.08 47.90 52.58
N THR A 8 -34.66 49.14 52.91
CA THR A 8 -33.47 49.74 52.28
C THR A 8 -32.20 49.24 52.96
N THR A 9 -32.18 48.87 54.18
CA THR A 9 -31.01 48.31 54.90
C THR A 9 -30.79 46.83 54.51
N LEU A 10 -31.87 46.09 54.22
CA LEU A 10 -31.76 44.71 53.74
C LEU A 10 -31.29 44.66 52.24
N LEU A 11 -31.66 45.67 51.44
CA LEU A 11 -31.22 45.75 50.02
C LEU A 11 -29.76 46.19 49.91
N MET A 12 -29.24 47.02 50.81
CA MET A 12 -27.81 47.36 50.86
C MET A 12 -26.95 46.26 51.47
N LEU A 13 -27.48 45.40 52.32
CA LEU A 13 -26.79 44.25 52.87
C LEU A 13 -26.70 43.12 51.83
N PHE A 14 -27.66 43.01 50.90
CA PHE A 14 -27.64 42.05 49.79
C PHE A 14 -26.70 42.49 48.64
N ILE A 15 -26.47 43.75 48.43
CA ILE A 15 -25.52 44.30 47.45
C ILE A 15 -24.09 44.24 47.97
N ALA A 16 -23.87 44.31 49.28
CA ALA A 16 -22.53 44.18 49.90
C ALA A 16 -22.04 42.75 49.99
N ILE A 17 -22.94 41.74 49.88
CA ILE A 17 -22.55 40.30 49.87
C ILE A 17 -22.25 39.80 48.44
N THR A 18 -22.65 40.54 47.39
CA THR A 18 -22.33 40.18 45.97
C THR A 18 -21.01 40.78 45.47
N PHE A 19 -20.25 41.54 46.27
CA PHE A 19 -18.98 42.15 45.88
C PHE A 19 -17.74 41.61 46.62
N SER A 20 -17.87 40.49 47.34
CA SER A 20 -16.72 39.90 48.07
C SER A 20 -16.67 38.41 47.86
N CYS A 21 -16.42 37.97 46.61
CA CYS A 21 -15.82 36.70 46.23
C CYS A 21 -15.61 36.69 44.73
N GLU A 22 -14.68 37.49 44.23
CA GLU A 22 -13.98 37.19 42.98
C GLU A 22 -12.73 36.39 43.39
N GLU A 23 -12.93 35.17 43.83
CA GLU A 23 -11.90 34.15 43.63
C GLU A 23 -11.82 33.91 42.11
N LYS A 24 -10.64 34.19 41.56
CA LYS A 24 -10.22 33.68 40.27
C LYS A 24 -10.53 32.18 40.25
N LYS A 25 -11.69 31.78 39.72
CA LYS A 25 -11.81 30.49 39.11
C LYS A 25 -10.89 30.52 37.91
N GLU A 26 -9.69 29.97 38.07
CA GLU A 26 -9.03 29.35 36.93
C GLU A 26 -10.12 28.51 36.26
N ALA A 27 -10.47 28.89 35.03
CA ALA A 27 -11.24 28.05 34.13
C ALA A 27 -10.34 26.80 33.95
N LYS A 28 -10.60 25.76 34.74
CA LYS A 28 -10.33 24.42 34.24
C LYS A 28 -11.21 24.32 32.99
N THR A 29 -10.57 24.53 31.85
CA THR A 29 -10.96 23.91 30.60
C THR A 29 -10.84 22.42 30.89
N THR A 30 -11.93 21.81 31.37
CA THR A 30 -12.21 20.43 31.04
C THR A 30 -12.40 20.47 29.53
N GLU A 31 -11.31 20.29 28.77
CA GLU A 31 -11.42 19.65 27.48
C GLU A 31 -12.15 18.34 27.79
N ASP A 32 -13.42 18.29 27.45
CA ASP A 32 -14.14 17.05 27.24
C ASP A 32 -13.36 16.37 26.13
N GLU A 33 -12.40 15.51 26.48
CA GLU A 33 -11.85 14.54 25.54
C GLU A 33 -13.06 13.70 25.13
N SER A 34 -13.71 14.09 24.03
CA SER A 34 -14.73 13.26 23.41
C SER A 34 -14.01 11.97 23.07
N SER A 35 -14.25 10.95 23.87
CA SER A 35 -13.67 9.63 23.66
C SER A 35 -14.12 9.18 22.27
N PHE A 36 -13.19 8.86 21.38
CA PHE A 36 -13.48 8.29 20.08
C PHE A 36 -14.39 7.08 20.26
N THR A 37 -15.49 7.06 19.52
CA THR A 37 -16.47 5.95 19.54
C THR A 37 -16.68 5.41 18.14
N LEU A 38 -16.72 4.12 18.00
CA LEU A 38 -17.07 3.44 16.77
C LEU A 38 -18.44 2.80 16.98
N ASN A 39 -19.50 3.53 16.60
CA ASN A 39 -20.88 3.09 16.80
C ASN A 39 -21.24 2.01 15.80
N TYR A 40 -21.91 0.96 16.24
CA TYR A 40 -22.36 -0.12 15.37
C TYR A 40 -23.64 -0.76 15.92
N GLU A 41 -24.35 -1.46 15.04
CA GLU A 41 -25.42 -2.36 15.41
C GLU A 41 -25.05 -3.79 14.99
N LYS A 42 -25.11 -4.75 15.95
CA LYS A 42 -24.81 -6.18 15.69
C LYS A 42 -26.07 -7.02 15.85
N PHE A 43 -26.30 -7.95 14.92
CA PHE A 43 -27.34 -8.97 15.00
C PHE A 43 -26.89 -10.24 14.26
N THR A 44 -27.61 -11.35 14.51
CA THR A 44 -27.32 -12.64 13.88
C THR A 44 -28.56 -13.12 13.12
N LEU A 45 -28.38 -13.60 11.90
CA LEU A 45 -29.43 -14.23 11.12
C LEU A 45 -29.68 -15.66 11.59
N ASP A 46 -30.86 -16.22 11.25
CA ASP A 46 -31.25 -17.59 11.65
C ASP A 46 -30.29 -18.67 11.15
N ASN A 47 -29.57 -18.41 10.06
CA ASN A 47 -28.55 -19.30 9.51
C ASN A 47 -27.17 -19.15 10.17
N GLY A 48 -27.05 -18.29 11.18
CA GLY A 48 -25.84 -18.09 11.96
C GLY A 48 -24.92 -16.98 11.47
N LEU A 49 -25.22 -16.27 10.36
CA LEU A 49 -24.43 -15.15 9.88
C LEU A 49 -24.47 -14.00 10.90
N GLU A 50 -23.30 -13.59 11.39
CA GLU A 50 -23.15 -12.38 12.20
C GLU A 50 -23.09 -11.16 11.30
N VAL A 51 -23.87 -10.13 11.60
CA VAL A 51 -23.97 -8.91 10.81
C VAL A 51 -23.71 -7.70 11.69
N ILE A 52 -22.84 -6.81 11.21
CA ILE A 52 -22.48 -5.56 11.86
C ILE A 52 -22.74 -4.41 10.90
N LEU A 53 -23.51 -3.43 11.33
CA LEU A 53 -23.84 -2.23 10.57
C LEU A 53 -23.24 -1.00 11.23
N HIS A 54 -22.55 -0.17 10.46
CA HIS A 54 -22.03 1.12 10.87
C HIS A 54 -22.53 2.20 9.92
N GLU A 55 -23.38 3.10 10.43
CA GLU A 55 -23.96 4.20 9.67
C GLU A 55 -23.00 5.41 9.68
N ASP A 56 -22.63 5.88 8.48
CA ASP A 56 -21.74 7.01 8.25
C ASP A 56 -22.12 7.74 6.97
N HIS A 57 -22.68 8.94 7.10
CA HIS A 57 -23.16 9.76 5.99
C HIS A 57 -22.16 10.82 5.52
N SER A 58 -20.89 10.70 5.89
CA SER A 58 -19.86 11.68 5.50
C SER A 58 -19.62 11.72 4.00
N ASP A 59 -19.66 10.57 3.34
CA ASP A 59 -19.51 10.39 1.90
C ASP A 59 -20.57 9.38 1.39
N PRO A 60 -21.08 9.53 0.15
CA PRO A 60 -22.15 8.64 -0.38
C PRO A 60 -21.58 7.28 -0.83
N MET A 61 -20.81 6.63 0.03
CA MET A 61 -20.11 5.38 -0.20
C MET A 61 -20.52 4.32 0.81
N VAL A 62 -20.48 3.06 0.38
CA VAL A 62 -20.74 1.90 1.25
C VAL A 62 -19.61 0.89 1.06
N ALA A 63 -19.00 0.47 2.17
CA ALA A 63 -18.10 -0.67 2.25
C ALA A 63 -18.88 -1.90 2.72
N VAL A 64 -18.72 -3.00 2.02
CA VAL A 64 -19.21 -4.33 2.41
C VAL A 64 -17.99 -5.22 2.58
N ALA A 65 -17.85 -5.86 3.74
CA ALA A 65 -16.75 -6.78 4.03
C ALA A 65 -17.29 -8.07 4.63
N THR A 66 -16.99 -9.20 4.00
CA THR A 66 -17.32 -10.54 4.47
C THR A 66 -16.05 -11.23 4.92
N LEU A 67 -15.86 -11.37 6.23
CA LEU A 67 -14.73 -12.08 6.84
C LEU A 67 -15.16 -13.52 7.11
N MET A 68 -14.43 -14.47 6.52
CA MET A 68 -14.56 -15.89 6.74
C MET A 68 -13.51 -16.36 7.77
N HIS A 69 -13.90 -17.06 8.83
CA HIS A 69 -12.96 -17.63 9.81
C HIS A 69 -12.29 -18.90 9.25
N VAL A 70 -11.64 -18.74 8.11
CA VAL A 70 -10.89 -19.79 7.43
C VAL A 70 -9.70 -19.20 6.71
N GLY A 71 -8.52 -19.56 7.16
CA GLY A 71 -7.23 -19.22 6.58
C GLY A 71 -6.38 -20.47 6.36
N SER A 72 -5.09 -20.30 6.15
CA SER A 72 -4.18 -21.45 5.97
C SER A 72 -4.05 -22.32 7.22
N ASN A 73 -4.50 -21.85 8.38
CA ASN A 73 -4.55 -22.63 9.63
C ASN A 73 -5.56 -23.79 9.58
N ARG A 74 -6.49 -23.80 8.62
CA ARG A 74 -7.47 -24.88 8.42
C ARG A 74 -7.02 -25.92 7.37
N GLU A 75 -5.86 -25.72 6.77
CA GLU A 75 -5.27 -26.63 5.79
C GLU A 75 -4.59 -27.83 6.48
N LYS A 76 -4.17 -28.80 5.66
CA LYS A 76 -3.49 -30.00 6.11
C LYS A 76 -2.15 -30.15 5.38
N PRO A 77 -1.12 -30.77 5.99
CA PRO A 77 0.10 -31.13 5.27
C PRO A 77 -0.19 -31.88 3.97
N GLY A 78 0.42 -31.46 2.86
CA GLY A 78 0.18 -31.99 1.52
C GLY A 78 -1.03 -31.38 0.80
N LYS A 79 -1.73 -30.42 1.44
CA LYS A 79 -2.85 -29.63 0.87
C LYS A 79 -2.70 -28.17 1.30
N THR A 80 -1.51 -27.60 1.13
CA THR A 80 -1.20 -26.22 1.53
C THR A 80 -1.51 -25.22 0.41
N GLY A 81 -1.89 -24.01 0.77
CA GLY A 81 -2.29 -22.94 -0.17
C GLY A 81 -3.77 -22.97 -0.58
N PHE A 82 -4.58 -23.87 0.01
CA PHE A 82 -5.98 -24.05 -0.37
C PHE A 82 -6.87 -22.87 0.01
N ALA A 83 -6.68 -22.26 1.18
CA ALA A 83 -7.45 -21.09 1.60
C ALA A 83 -7.26 -19.90 0.65
N HIS A 84 -6.02 -19.61 0.31
CA HIS A 84 -5.69 -18.57 -0.65
C HIS A 84 -6.15 -18.92 -2.08
N PHE A 85 -5.95 -20.16 -2.49
CA PHE A 85 -6.43 -20.63 -3.77
C PHE A 85 -7.97 -20.50 -3.87
N PHE A 86 -8.67 -20.82 -2.78
CA PHE A 86 -10.12 -20.69 -2.72
C PHE A 86 -10.57 -19.22 -2.78
N GLU A 87 -9.82 -18.30 -2.18
CA GLU A 87 -10.05 -16.86 -2.36
C GLU A 87 -10.10 -16.50 -3.83
N HIS A 88 -9.14 -16.99 -4.63
CA HIS A 88 -9.12 -16.74 -6.09
C HIS A 88 -10.36 -17.30 -6.80
N MET A 89 -10.78 -18.51 -6.42
CA MET A 89 -11.97 -19.15 -6.96
C MET A 89 -13.24 -18.36 -6.66
N ALA A 90 -13.33 -17.78 -5.46
CA ALA A 90 -14.49 -17.03 -4.99
C ALA A 90 -14.72 -15.69 -5.74
N PHE A 91 -13.79 -15.28 -6.59
CA PHE A 91 -13.95 -14.12 -7.46
C PHE A 91 -14.38 -14.49 -8.90
N ASN A 92 -14.63 -15.75 -9.20
CA ASN A 92 -15.02 -16.17 -10.54
C ASN A 92 -16.51 -15.99 -10.77
N ASP A 93 -17.25 -17.05 -10.81
CA ASP A 93 -18.70 -17.09 -11.05
C ASP A 93 -19.45 -17.76 -9.89
N SER A 94 -20.74 -17.57 -9.87
CA SER A 94 -21.67 -18.25 -9.02
C SER A 94 -22.97 -18.50 -9.79
N GLU A 95 -23.93 -19.21 -9.22
CA GLU A 95 -25.16 -19.61 -9.95
C GLU A 95 -25.94 -18.45 -10.57
N ASN A 96 -25.89 -17.25 -9.97
CA ASN A 96 -26.64 -16.07 -10.41
C ASN A 96 -25.74 -14.92 -10.88
N VAL A 97 -24.43 -14.98 -10.62
CA VAL A 97 -23.47 -13.96 -11.01
C VAL A 97 -22.58 -14.50 -12.13
N PRO A 98 -22.68 -13.96 -13.36
CA PRO A 98 -21.90 -14.44 -14.49
C PRO A 98 -20.40 -14.36 -14.27
N ARG A 99 -19.67 -15.25 -14.91
CA ARG A 99 -18.22 -15.37 -14.79
C ARG A 99 -17.51 -14.07 -15.09
N GLY A 100 -16.55 -13.72 -14.22
CA GLY A 100 -15.75 -12.51 -14.35
C GLY A 100 -16.45 -11.23 -13.89
N SER A 101 -17.76 -11.27 -13.57
CA SER A 101 -18.54 -10.10 -13.19
C SER A 101 -17.92 -9.37 -12.00
N ASN A 102 -17.56 -10.08 -10.93
CA ASN A 102 -16.97 -9.46 -9.74
C ASN A 102 -15.73 -8.59 -10.08
N ARG A 103 -14.84 -9.09 -10.94
CA ARG A 103 -13.60 -8.37 -11.33
C ARG A 103 -13.84 -7.30 -12.40
N LYS A 104 -14.95 -7.38 -13.14
CA LYS A 104 -15.29 -6.50 -14.25
C LYS A 104 -16.31 -5.44 -13.86
N VAL A 105 -17.50 -5.86 -13.43
CA VAL A 105 -18.62 -4.93 -13.28
C VAL A 105 -18.52 -4.02 -12.05
N ILE A 106 -17.93 -4.50 -10.92
CA ILE A 106 -17.77 -3.64 -9.75
C ILE A 106 -16.91 -2.39 -10.06
N PRO A 107 -15.73 -2.49 -10.73
CA PRO A 107 -15.04 -1.31 -11.24
C PRO A 107 -15.85 -0.48 -12.25
N GLU A 108 -16.64 -1.12 -13.11
CA GLU A 108 -17.52 -0.41 -14.06
C GLU A 108 -18.64 0.37 -13.35
N TRP A 109 -19.04 -0.05 -12.15
CA TRP A 109 -19.99 0.67 -11.28
C TRP A 109 -19.31 1.78 -10.44
N GLY A 110 -18.06 2.09 -10.68
CA GLY A 110 -17.28 3.07 -9.91
C GLY A 110 -16.75 2.55 -8.58
N GLY A 111 -16.93 1.28 -8.30
CA GLY A 111 -16.45 0.63 -7.08
C GLY A 111 -15.02 0.14 -7.13
N SER A 112 -14.54 -0.31 -5.98
CA SER A 112 -13.33 -1.10 -5.84
C SER A 112 -13.64 -2.39 -5.10
N ARG A 113 -12.87 -3.42 -5.36
CA ARG A 113 -13.01 -4.73 -4.73
C ARG A 113 -11.65 -5.37 -4.52
N ASN A 114 -11.53 -6.18 -3.51
CA ASN A 114 -10.38 -7.06 -3.33
C ASN A 114 -10.72 -8.18 -2.35
N GLY A 115 -9.76 -9.06 -2.10
CA GLY A 115 -9.76 -10.03 -1.02
C GLY A 115 -8.37 -10.17 -0.46
N GLY A 116 -8.26 -10.91 0.62
CA GLY A 116 -6.98 -11.26 1.23
C GLY A 116 -7.13 -12.43 2.16
N THR A 117 -6.15 -13.31 2.10
CA THR A 117 -6.06 -14.49 2.95
C THR A 117 -4.81 -14.39 3.82
N TRP A 118 -4.95 -14.71 5.09
CA TRP A 118 -3.85 -14.86 6.04
C TRP A 118 -3.96 -16.21 6.77
N SER A 119 -3.15 -16.40 7.77
CA SER A 119 -3.13 -17.69 8.48
C SER A 119 -4.49 -18.03 9.07
N ASP A 120 -5.23 -17.05 9.59
CA ASP A 120 -6.40 -17.26 10.43
C ASP A 120 -7.74 -16.86 9.77
N GLY A 121 -7.72 -16.26 8.59
CA GLY A 121 -8.94 -15.80 7.94
C GLY A 121 -8.78 -15.47 6.47
N THR A 122 -9.94 -15.29 5.83
CA THR A 122 -10.06 -14.78 4.46
C THR A 122 -11.13 -13.70 4.44
N ILE A 123 -10.81 -12.51 3.91
CA ILE A 123 -11.76 -11.41 3.79
C ILE A 123 -12.03 -11.08 2.32
N TYR A 124 -13.28 -10.86 2.00
CA TYR A 124 -13.73 -10.30 0.72
C TYR A 124 -14.32 -8.95 1.00
N TYR A 125 -14.03 -7.95 0.19
CA TYR A 125 -14.54 -6.61 0.43
C TYR A 125 -14.70 -5.80 -0.85
N GLU A 126 -15.72 -4.98 -0.85
CA GLU A 126 -16.06 -4.02 -1.86
C GLU A 126 -16.34 -2.64 -1.24
N VAL A 127 -15.96 -1.59 -1.96
CA VAL A 127 -16.37 -0.22 -1.65
C VAL A 127 -17.00 0.35 -2.89
N VAL A 128 -18.27 0.72 -2.81
CA VAL A 128 -19.07 1.16 -3.94
C VAL A 128 -19.83 2.44 -3.63
N PRO A 129 -20.19 3.23 -4.65
CA PRO A 129 -21.20 4.27 -4.50
C PRO A 129 -22.52 3.68 -3.97
N LYS A 130 -23.24 4.44 -3.17
CA LYS A 130 -24.48 4.01 -2.51
C LYS A 130 -25.52 3.39 -3.45
N ASP A 131 -25.62 3.87 -4.69
CA ASP A 131 -26.56 3.34 -5.70
C ASP A 131 -26.25 1.90 -6.14
N ALA A 132 -25.01 1.44 -5.99
CA ALA A 132 -24.60 0.07 -6.30
C ALA A 132 -24.65 -0.87 -5.08
N PHE A 133 -25.05 -0.41 -3.91
CA PHE A 133 -24.99 -1.17 -2.68
C PHE A 133 -25.76 -2.49 -2.72
N GLU A 134 -27.01 -2.50 -3.20
CA GLU A 134 -27.81 -3.74 -3.27
C GLU A 134 -27.22 -4.75 -4.27
N LYS A 135 -26.55 -4.27 -5.33
CA LYS A 135 -25.81 -5.12 -6.28
C LYS A 135 -24.65 -5.86 -5.61
N ILE A 136 -23.97 -5.22 -4.64
CA ILE A 136 -22.89 -5.87 -3.88
C ILE A 136 -23.47 -6.93 -2.93
N LEU A 137 -24.58 -6.65 -2.26
CA LEU A 137 -25.24 -7.67 -1.42
C LEU A 137 -25.64 -8.89 -2.26
N TRP A 138 -26.10 -8.70 -3.48
CA TRP A 138 -26.39 -9.77 -4.42
C TRP A 138 -25.13 -10.59 -4.76
N ILE A 139 -24.02 -9.94 -5.17
CA ILE A 139 -22.76 -10.62 -5.51
C ILE A 139 -22.21 -11.39 -4.30
N ASP A 140 -22.12 -10.75 -3.14
CA ASP A 140 -21.52 -11.34 -1.95
C ASP A 140 -22.33 -12.49 -1.37
N SER A 141 -23.64 -12.35 -1.35
CA SER A 141 -24.52 -13.44 -0.92
C SER A 141 -24.47 -14.63 -1.88
N ASP A 142 -24.28 -14.36 -3.18
CA ASP A 142 -24.17 -15.41 -4.18
C ASP A 142 -22.81 -16.11 -4.11
N ARG A 143 -21.73 -15.36 -3.86
CA ARG A 143 -20.41 -15.90 -3.53
C ARG A 143 -20.47 -16.83 -2.33
N LEU A 144 -21.11 -16.39 -1.24
CA LEU A 144 -21.19 -17.17 0.01
C LEU A 144 -22.03 -18.44 -0.14
N GLY A 145 -23.16 -18.35 -0.85
CA GLY A 145 -24.18 -19.41 -0.84
C GLY A 145 -24.24 -20.30 -2.07
N TYR A 146 -23.77 -19.82 -3.25
CA TYR A 146 -24.14 -20.43 -4.53
C TYR A 146 -22.99 -20.58 -5.53
N MET A 147 -21.72 -20.38 -5.13
CA MET A 147 -20.58 -20.45 -6.06
C MET A 147 -20.13 -21.88 -6.36
N ILE A 148 -20.25 -22.81 -5.43
CA ILE A 148 -19.55 -24.10 -5.53
C ILE A 148 -20.02 -24.96 -6.70
N ASN A 149 -21.26 -24.82 -7.14
CA ASN A 149 -21.82 -25.58 -8.23
C ASN A 149 -21.28 -25.14 -9.61
N THR A 150 -20.75 -23.92 -9.71
CA THR A 150 -20.19 -23.39 -10.97
C THR A 150 -18.73 -23.76 -11.19
N VAL A 151 -18.04 -24.26 -10.15
CA VAL A 151 -16.61 -24.58 -10.24
C VAL A 151 -16.39 -25.81 -11.11
N THR A 152 -15.64 -25.62 -12.24
CA THR A 152 -15.24 -26.67 -13.18
C THR A 152 -13.76 -27.02 -13.02
N THR A 153 -13.35 -28.16 -13.60
CA THR A 153 -11.93 -28.54 -13.65
C THR A 153 -11.10 -27.51 -14.43
N GLU A 154 -11.65 -26.95 -15.50
CA GLU A 154 -10.97 -25.96 -16.33
C GLU A 154 -10.81 -24.63 -15.58
N ALA A 155 -11.82 -24.21 -14.81
CA ALA A 155 -11.72 -23.04 -13.94
C ALA A 155 -10.64 -23.24 -12.85
N LEU A 156 -10.62 -24.42 -12.25
CA LEU A 156 -9.59 -24.84 -11.29
C LEU A 156 -8.19 -24.76 -11.89
N GLU A 157 -7.96 -25.34 -13.06
CA GLU A 157 -6.64 -25.36 -13.71
C GLU A 157 -6.18 -23.95 -14.09
N ARG A 158 -7.09 -23.06 -14.51
CA ARG A 158 -6.73 -21.65 -14.78
C ARG A 158 -6.29 -20.93 -13.52
N GLU A 159 -7.06 -21.03 -12.43
CA GLU A 159 -6.69 -20.35 -11.18
C GLU A 159 -5.39 -20.93 -10.59
N LYS A 160 -5.10 -22.22 -10.77
CA LYS A 160 -3.79 -22.78 -10.43
C LYS A 160 -2.66 -22.05 -11.16
N GLN A 161 -2.82 -21.71 -12.45
CA GLN A 161 -1.80 -20.96 -13.19
C GLN A 161 -1.67 -19.54 -12.65
N VAL A 162 -2.77 -18.87 -12.29
CA VAL A 162 -2.76 -17.51 -11.71
C VAL A 162 -2.01 -17.51 -10.37
N VAL A 163 -2.34 -18.44 -9.45
CA VAL A 163 -1.68 -18.54 -8.13
C VAL A 163 -0.19 -18.93 -8.27
N LYS A 164 0.15 -19.82 -9.22
CA LYS A 164 1.55 -20.13 -9.55
C LYS A 164 2.30 -18.90 -10.07
N ASN A 165 1.68 -18.09 -10.91
CA ASN A 165 2.27 -16.85 -11.40
C ASN A 165 2.44 -15.82 -10.28
N GLU A 166 1.51 -15.75 -9.35
CA GLU A 166 1.64 -14.92 -8.16
C GLU A 166 2.80 -15.37 -7.28
N LYS A 167 2.92 -16.68 -7.01
CA LYS A 167 4.06 -17.22 -6.25
C LYS A 167 5.38 -16.90 -6.93
N ARG A 168 5.48 -17.08 -8.25
CA ARG A 168 6.66 -16.71 -9.03
C ARG A 168 7.00 -15.23 -8.88
N GLN A 169 5.99 -14.35 -8.96
CA GLN A 169 6.15 -12.91 -8.92
C GLN A 169 6.55 -12.37 -7.55
N ASN A 170 5.98 -12.93 -6.48
CA ASN A 170 6.09 -12.39 -5.13
C ASN A 170 7.11 -13.15 -4.26
N TYR A 171 7.50 -14.37 -4.66
CA TYR A 171 8.39 -15.22 -3.89
C TYR A 171 9.57 -15.72 -4.73
N ASP A 172 9.34 -16.44 -5.82
CA ASP A 172 10.40 -17.19 -6.51
C ASP A 172 11.36 -16.31 -7.32
N ASN A 173 10.92 -15.13 -7.79
CA ASN A 173 11.71 -14.18 -8.59
C ASN A 173 12.19 -12.95 -7.82
N VAL A 174 12.07 -12.96 -6.50
CA VAL A 174 12.49 -11.83 -5.67
C VAL A 174 13.54 -12.25 -4.65
N PRO A 175 14.48 -11.36 -4.31
CA PRO A 175 15.44 -11.64 -3.24
C PRO A 175 14.73 -11.94 -1.93
N TYR A 176 15.21 -12.94 -1.19
CA TYR A 176 14.70 -13.34 0.13
C TYR A 176 13.28 -13.89 0.15
N GLY A 177 12.72 -14.25 -1.01
CA GLY A 177 11.33 -14.71 -1.12
C GLY A 177 11.01 -15.98 -0.34
N PHE A 178 11.98 -16.84 -0.11
CA PHE A 178 11.82 -18.10 0.66
C PHE A 178 12.03 -17.94 2.17
N THR A 179 12.38 -16.75 2.67
CA THR A 179 12.74 -16.58 4.09
C THR A 179 11.63 -17.00 5.04
N THR A 180 10.40 -16.61 4.77
CA THR A 180 9.23 -16.93 5.61
C THR A 180 8.92 -18.44 5.59
N GLU A 181 9.03 -19.09 4.42
CA GLU A 181 8.84 -20.54 4.27
C GLU A 181 9.87 -21.30 5.12
N VAL A 182 11.17 -20.94 5.03
CA VAL A 182 12.24 -21.56 5.82
C VAL A 182 12.02 -21.36 7.32
N ILE A 183 11.63 -20.15 7.74
CA ILE A 183 11.38 -19.85 9.15
C ILE A 183 10.22 -20.69 9.67
N ARG A 184 9.05 -20.64 9.03
CA ARG A 184 7.85 -21.36 9.50
C ARG A 184 8.04 -22.86 9.56
N ALA A 185 8.65 -23.45 8.54
CA ALA A 185 8.94 -24.89 8.50
C ALA A 185 9.87 -25.35 9.63
N ASN A 186 10.63 -24.46 10.26
CA ASN A 186 11.58 -24.75 11.32
C ASN A 186 11.15 -24.23 12.70
N LEU A 187 10.30 -23.22 12.75
CA LEU A 187 9.74 -22.66 13.99
C LEU A 187 8.60 -23.54 14.51
N TYR A 188 7.70 -23.93 13.62
CA TYR A 188 6.52 -24.68 13.96
C TYR A 188 6.72 -26.21 13.71
N PRO A 189 6.18 -27.09 14.57
CA PRO A 189 6.08 -28.53 14.29
C PRO A 189 5.35 -28.79 12.97
N LYS A 190 5.62 -29.95 12.34
CA LYS A 190 5.04 -30.29 11.02
C LYS A 190 3.51 -30.39 10.99
N ASP A 191 2.90 -30.67 12.12
CA ASP A 191 1.46 -30.76 12.31
C ASP A 191 0.85 -29.45 12.81
N HIS A 192 1.66 -28.45 13.10
CA HIS A 192 1.18 -27.11 13.52
C HIS A 192 0.63 -26.34 12.31
N PRO A 193 -0.57 -25.74 12.42
CA PRO A 193 -1.21 -25.00 11.31
C PRO A 193 -0.40 -23.86 10.70
N TYR A 194 0.59 -23.33 11.39
CA TYR A 194 1.49 -22.28 10.90
C TYR A 194 2.82 -22.80 10.32
N ASN A 195 2.99 -24.11 10.15
CA ASN A 195 4.24 -24.67 9.61
C ASN A 195 4.48 -24.29 8.14
N TRP A 196 3.44 -23.92 7.39
CA TRP A 196 3.51 -23.52 5.96
C TRP A 196 3.07 -22.08 5.73
N THR A 197 3.35 -21.58 4.54
CA THR A 197 2.95 -20.24 4.11
C THR A 197 1.56 -20.24 3.49
N VAL A 198 0.87 -19.10 3.55
CA VAL A 198 -0.48 -18.92 2.99
C VAL A 198 -0.55 -19.23 1.48
N ILE A 199 0.51 -18.89 0.72
CA ILE A 199 0.58 -19.19 -0.72
C ILE A 199 0.71 -20.70 -0.98
N GLY A 200 1.11 -21.48 0.01
CA GLY A 200 1.31 -22.92 -0.08
C GLY A 200 2.50 -23.36 -0.93
N SER A 201 2.66 -24.66 -1.10
CA SER A 201 3.68 -25.24 -1.94
C SER A 201 3.18 -25.45 -3.38
N LEU A 202 4.05 -25.27 -4.38
CA LEU A 202 3.69 -25.55 -5.78
C LEU A 202 3.28 -27.02 -6.02
N PRO A 203 3.94 -28.03 -5.41
CA PRO A 203 3.47 -29.41 -5.51
C PRO A 203 2.05 -29.64 -5.01
N ASP A 204 1.69 -29.06 -3.86
CA ASP A 204 0.35 -29.20 -3.28
C ASP A 204 -0.72 -28.53 -4.15
N LEU A 205 -0.46 -27.30 -4.62
CA LEU A 205 -1.34 -26.60 -5.53
C LEU A 205 -1.52 -27.37 -6.85
N GLN A 206 -0.46 -27.94 -7.39
CA GLN A 206 -0.55 -28.72 -8.64
C GLN A 206 -1.36 -30.01 -8.44
N ALA A 207 -1.28 -30.62 -7.26
CA ALA A 207 -2.00 -31.86 -6.93
C ALA A 207 -3.48 -31.63 -6.56
N ALA A 208 -3.89 -30.38 -6.30
CA ALA A 208 -5.26 -30.02 -5.93
C ALA A 208 -6.29 -30.52 -6.96
N THR A 209 -7.36 -31.12 -6.49
CA THR A 209 -8.46 -31.65 -7.32
C THR A 209 -9.74 -30.87 -7.10
N LEU A 210 -10.69 -31.00 -8.02
CA LEU A 210 -12.03 -30.40 -7.86
C LEU A 210 -12.76 -30.91 -6.62
N GLU A 211 -12.52 -32.18 -6.23
CA GLU A 211 -13.09 -32.79 -5.03
C GLU A 211 -12.53 -32.11 -3.77
N ASP A 212 -11.22 -31.86 -3.72
CA ASP A 212 -10.58 -31.14 -2.61
C ASP A 212 -11.15 -29.73 -2.43
N VAL A 213 -11.40 -29.01 -3.53
CA VAL A 213 -12.00 -27.67 -3.53
C VAL A 213 -13.43 -27.74 -2.96
N LYS A 214 -14.23 -28.70 -3.40
CA LYS A 214 -15.60 -28.91 -2.89
C LYS A 214 -15.63 -29.32 -1.44
N GLU A 215 -14.70 -30.20 -1.00
CA GLU A 215 -14.56 -30.59 0.41
C GLU A 215 -14.27 -29.37 1.28
N PHE A 216 -13.30 -28.50 0.85
CA PHE A 216 -12.91 -27.31 1.59
C PHE A 216 -14.07 -26.30 1.72
N TYR A 217 -14.78 -26.04 0.61
CA TYR A 217 -15.97 -25.19 0.65
C TYR A 217 -17.04 -25.73 1.61
N ASN A 218 -17.45 -26.97 1.43
CA ASN A 218 -18.50 -27.56 2.23
C ASN A 218 -18.16 -27.62 3.72
N MET A 219 -16.86 -27.67 4.06
CA MET A 219 -16.41 -27.66 5.44
C MET A 219 -16.46 -26.26 6.06
N TYR A 220 -15.95 -25.25 5.35
CA TYR A 220 -15.63 -23.97 5.97
C TYR A 220 -16.44 -22.76 5.46
N TYR A 221 -17.03 -22.83 4.26
CA TYR A 221 -17.78 -21.72 3.66
C TYR A 221 -19.27 -21.82 3.96
N GLY A 222 -19.63 -21.40 5.17
CA GLY A 222 -21.01 -21.28 5.60
C GLY A 222 -21.27 -19.94 6.29
N PRO A 223 -22.50 -19.44 6.27
CA PRO A 223 -22.85 -18.17 6.92
C PRO A 223 -22.54 -18.15 8.43
N ASN A 224 -22.59 -19.30 9.09
CA ASN A 224 -22.25 -19.46 10.50
C ASN A 224 -20.73 -19.48 10.79
N ASN A 225 -19.88 -19.29 9.79
CA ASN A 225 -18.44 -19.12 9.89
C ASN A 225 -18.01 -17.79 9.24
N ALA A 226 -18.91 -16.81 9.23
CA ALA A 226 -18.68 -15.53 8.58
C ALA A 226 -19.20 -14.36 9.40
N THR A 227 -18.46 -13.26 9.37
CA THR A 227 -18.89 -11.95 9.85
C THR A 227 -19.07 -11.03 8.64
N LEU A 228 -20.30 -10.53 8.43
CA LEU A 228 -20.62 -9.53 7.42
C LEU A 228 -20.64 -8.15 8.04
N VAL A 229 -19.81 -7.23 7.57
CA VAL A 229 -19.82 -5.84 8.00
C VAL A 229 -20.22 -4.93 6.84
N ILE A 230 -21.15 -4.02 7.11
CA ILE A 230 -21.59 -2.99 6.18
C ILE A 230 -21.39 -1.64 6.86
N ALA A 231 -20.57 -0.78 6.26
CA ALA A 231 -20.21 0.52 6.80
C ALA A 231 -20.34 1.62 5.73
N GLY A 232 -20.94 2.74 6.10
CA GLY A 232 -21.05 3.90 5.19
C GLY A 232 -22.46 4.50 5.14
N ASP A 233 -22.80 5.11 4.01
CA ASP A 233 -24.07 5.83 3.81
C ASP A 233 -25.25 4.87 3.63
N ILE A 234 -25.67 4.29 4.74
CA ILE A 234 -26.78 3.33 4.83
C ILE A 234 -27.86 3.81 5.77
N ASP A 235 -29.07 3.30 5.58
CA ASP A 235 -30.14 3.29 6.59
C ASP A 235 -30.15 1.92 7.26
N ILE A 236 -30.01 1.90 8.56
CA ILE A 236 -29.92 0.66 9.36
C ILE A 236 -31.10 -0.25 9.13
N SER A 237 -32.34 0.29 9.11
CA SER A 237 -33.56 -0.52 8.99
C SER A 237 -33.74 -1.14 7.62
N ALA A 238 -33.49 -0.33 6.55
CA ALA A 238 -33.54 -0.80 5.17
C ALA A 238 -32.44 -1.83 4.90
N THR A 239 -31.24 -1.59 5.43
CA THR A 239 -30.10 -2.51 5.30
C THR A 239 -30.36 -3.86 5.95
N LYS A 240 -30.98 -3.89 7.13
CA LYS A 240 -31.39 -5.16 7.77
C LYS A 240 -32.34 -5.98 6.91
N GLU A 241 -33.30 -5.36 6.27
CA GLU A 241 -34.22 -6.06 5.38
C GLU A 241 -33.54 -6.55 4.11
N ALA A 242 -32.62 -5.74 3.54
CA ALA A 242 -31.82 -6.15 2.39
C ALA A 242 -30.90 -7.34 2.73
N VAL A 243 -30.22 -7.31 3.87
CA VAL A 243 -29.39 -8.42 4.36
C VAL A 243 -30.21 -9.69 4.55
N LYS A 244 -31.40 -9.60 5.19
CA LYS A 244 -32.31 -10.76 5.33
C LYS A 244 -32.75 -11.32 3.99
N LYS A 245 -33.09 -10.46 3.01
CA LYS A 245 -33.45 -10.85 1.66
C LYS A 245 -32.33 -11.64 0.98
N TRP A 246 -31.11 -11.10 0.94
CA TRP A 246 -30.01 -11.67 0.15
C TRP A 246 -29.30 -12.84 0.86
N PHE A 247 -29.07 -12.75 2.16
CA PHE A 247 -28.30 -13.74 2.94
C PHE A 247 -29.14 -14.71 3.74
N GLY A 248 -30.39 -14.35 4.10
CA GLY A 248 -31.19 -15.11 5.08
C GLY A 248 -31.61 -16.51 4.64
N GLU A 249 -31.64 -16.81 3.34
CA GLU A 249 -31.99 -18.14 2.82
C GLU A 249 -30.80 -19.04 2.54
N ILE A 250 -29.55 -18.51 2.66
CA ILE A 250 -28.35 -19.31 2.51
C ILE A 250 -28.33 -20.41 3.58
N LYS A 251 -28.07 -21.63 3.14
CA LYS A 251 -28.06 -22.78 4.04
C LYS A 251 -26.95 -22.63 5.08
N LYS A 252 -27.26 -22.86 6.35
CA LYS A 252 -26.27 -22.96 7.42
C LYS A 252 -25.20 -23.99 7.08
N GLY A 253 -23.93 -23.62 7.26
CA GLY A 253 -22.78 -24.52 7.08
C GLY A 253 -22.62 -25.54 8.21
N ASN A 254 -21.55 -26.30 8.14
CA ASN A 254 -21.18 -27.20 9.22
C ASN A 254 -20.81 -26.43 10.50
N GLU A 255 -20.99 -27.07 11.66
CA GLU A 255 -20.41 -26.52 12.89
C GLU A 255 -18.89 -26.69 12.86
N ILE A 256 -18.19 -25.59 13.08
CA ILE A 256 -16.73 -25.55 13.08
C ILE A 256 -16.27 -25.34 14.51
N VAL A 257 -15.31 -26.12 14.94
CA VAL A 257 -14.68 -25.97 16.25
C VAL A 257 -13.54 -24.97 16.10
N ASP A 258 -13.54 -23.94 16.95
CA ASP A 258 -12.42 -23.01 17.02
C ASP A 258 -11.14 -23.73 17.44
N LEU A 259 -10.02 -23.26 16.90
CA LEU A 259 -8.71 -23.78 17.29
C LEU A 259 -8.27 -23.08 18.57
N GLU A 260 -7.85 -23.87 19.53
CA GLU A 260 -7.23 -23.34 20.74
C GLU A 260 -5.84 -22.80 20.44
N PRO A 261 -5.35 -21.78 21.18
CA PRO A 261 -3.98 -21.33 21.06
C PRO A 261 -2.97 -22.46 21.14
N MET A 262 -2.00 -22.45 20.25
CA MET A 262 -0.95 -23.47 20.10
C MET A 262 0.44 -22.85 20.24
N PRO A 263 0.83 -22.34 21.42
CA PRO A 263 2.15 -21.77 21.62
C PRO A 263 3.25 -22.79 21.40
N VAL A 264 4.38 -22.34 20.87
CA VAL A 264 5.51 -23.19 20.54
C VAL A 264 6.66 -22.92 21.51
N ASP A 265 7.22 -23.99 22.08
CA ASP A 265 8.45 -23.97 22.85
C ASP A 265 9.56 -24.66 22.06
N LEU A 266 10.58 -23.90 21.68
CA LEU A 266 11.77 -24.45 21.04
C LEU A 266 12.69 -25.05 22.09
N THR A 267 13.15 -26.28 21.86
CA THR A 267 14.12 -26.98 22.74
C THR A 267 15.58 -26.66 22.40
N GLU A 268 15.82 -26.10 21.23
CA GLU A 268 17.14 -25.71 20.73
C GLU A 268 17.02 -24.56 19.71
N THR A 269 18.10 -23.82 19.57
CA THR A 269 18.22 -22.80 18.53
C THR A 269 18.58 -23.44 17.20
N LYS A 270 17.84 -23.11 16.14
CA LYS A 270 18.12 -23.58 14.78
C LYS A 270 18.75 -22.44 13.97
N SER A 271 19.85 -22.75 13.29
CA SER A 271 20.56 -21.83 12.40
C SER A 271 20.62 -22.39 11.00
N LEU A 272 20.04 -21.67 10.04
CA LEU A 272 19.88 -22.11 8.66
C LEU A 272 20.49 -21.10 7.69
N TYR A 273 20.95 -21.57 6.52
CA TYR A 273 21.37 -20.68 5.44
C TYR A 273 20.75 -21.07 4.10
N PHE A 274 20.63 -20.07 3.24
CA PHE A 274 20.20 -20.25 1.86
C PHE A 274 21.01 -19.33 0.92
N GLU A 275 21.52 -19.91 -0.19
CA GLU A 275 22.16 -19.16 -1.26
C GLU A 275 21.12 -18.71 -2.26
N ASP A 276 20.78 -17.42 -2.24
CA ASP A 276 19.71 -16.81 -3.01
C ASP A 276 20.22 -16.35 -4.38
N ASN A 277 19.54 -16.77 -5.46
CA ASN A 277 19.91 -16.45 -6.82
C ASN A 277 19.83 -14.94 -7.12
N PHE A 278 18.93 -14.23 -6.46
CA PHE A 278 18.61 -12.84 -6.74
C PHE A 278 19.18 -11.86 -5.70
N ALA A 279 19.43 -12.31 -4.48
CA ALA A 279 19.99 -11.45 -3.44
C ALA A 279 21.35 -10.88 -3.85
N LYS A 280 21.56 -9.58 -3.56
CA LYS A 280 22.83 -8.87 -3.72
C LYS A 280 23.47 -8.51 -2.39
N LEU A 281 22.74 -8.65 -1.31
CA LEU A 281 23.11 -8.32 0.06
C LEU A 281 22.78 -9.50 0.97
N PRO A 282 23.58 -9.76 2.03
CA PRO A 282 23.23 -10.79 3.01
C PRO A 282 22.11 -10.28 3.96
N GLU A 283 21.18 -11.17 4.31
CA GLU A 283 20.09 -10.90 5.26
C GLU A 283 20.14 -11.89 6.42
N LEU A 284 20.07 -11.38 7.64
CA LEU A 284 19.89 -12.17 8.86
C LEU A 284 18.48 -11.93 9.41
N ARG A 285 17.73 -13.00 9.65
CA ARG A 285 16.50 -12.96 10.46
C ARG A 285 16.64 -13.88 11.66
N ILE A 286 16.09 -13.42 12.79
CA ILE A 286 16.01 -14.18 14.03
C ILE A 286 14.57 -14.09 14.49
N VAL A 287 13.92 -15.24 14.71
CA VAL A 287 12.51 -15.31 15.08
C VAL A 287 12.33 -16.15 16.35
N PHE A 288 11.76 -15.52 17.36
CA PHE A 288 11.37 -16.14 18.62
C PHE A 288 9.88 -16.45 18.60
N PRO A 289 9.45 -17.64 19.10
CA PRO A 289 8.03 -17.88 19.33
C PRO A 289 7.50 -17.00 20.45
N THR A 290 6.30 -16.46 20.28
CA THR A 290 5.62 -15.62 21.26
C THR A 290 4.14 -16.00 21.41
N VAL A 291 3.34 -15.11 21.99
CA VAL A 291 1.94 -15.34 22.36
C VAL A 291 0.97 -15.11 21.23
N GLU A 292 -0.19 -15.72 21.36
CA GLU A 292 -1.34 -15.51 20.48
C GLU A 292 -1.91 -14.08 20.56
N MET A 293 -2.79 -13.75 19.61
CA MET A 293 -3.50 -12.49 19.53
C MET A 293 -4.37 -12.26 20.78
N TYR A 294 -4.38 -11.01 21.26
CA TYR A 294 -5.10 -10.54 22.44
C TYR A 294 -4.63 -11.12 23.79
N HIS A 295 -3.55 -11.88 23.83
CA HIS A 295 -2.87 -12.23 25.06
C HIS A 295 -2.39 -10.98 25.78
N GLU A 296 -2.37 -10.97 27.11
CA GLU A 296 -1.97 -9.81 27.92
C GLU A 296 -0.55 -9.31 27.64
N ASP A 297 0.36 -10.18 27.24
CA ASP A 297 1.75 -9.86 26.93
C ASP A 297 1.93 -9.25 25.52
N GLN A 298 0.95 -9.37 24.62
CA GLN A 298 1.06 -8.88 23.25
C GLN A 298 1.42 -7.40 23.18
N TYR A 299 0.71 -6.55 23.93
CA TYR A 299 0.90 -5.09 23.89
C TYR A 299 2.29 -4.65 24.34
N ALA A 300 2.83 -5.35 25.36
CA ALA A 300 4.19 -5.10 25.81
C ALA A 300 5.25 -5.59 24.81
N LEU A 301 4.99 -6.72 24.10
CA LEU A 301 5.86 -7.22 23.02
C LEU A 301 5.83 -6.28 21.81
N ASP A 302 4.68 -5.73 21.43
CA ASP A 302 4.55 -4.77 20.34
C ASP A 302 5.34 -3.49 20.63
N ILE A 303 5.28 -3.00 21.87
CA ILE A 303 6.08 -1.86 22.33
C ILE A 303 7.57 -2.22 22.38
N LEU A 304 7.95 -3.41 22.85
CA LEU A 304 9.32 -3.88 22.87
C LEU A 304 9.96 -3.83 21.48
N GLY A 305 9.23 -4.30 20.45
CA GLY A 305 9.69 -4.22 19.07
C GLY A 305 10.04 -2.80 18.65
N LYS A 306 9.17 -1.84 18.96
CA LYS A 306 9.39 -0.42 18.65
C LYS A 306 10.55 0.19 19.46
N LEU A 307 10.69 -0.18 20.72
CA LEU A 307 11.80 0.29 21.57
C LEU A 307 13.15 -0.19 21.07
N LEU A 308 13.25 -1.45 20.63
CA LEU A 308 14.52 -2.05 20.21
C LEU A 308 15.06 -1.49 18.90
N SER A 309 14.21 -1.12 17.94
CA SER A 309 14.65 -0.71 16.59
C SER A 309 13.88 0.45 15.97
N GLY A 310 12.80 0.93 16.56
CA GLY A 310 11.84 1.84 15.94
C GLY A 310 12.31 3.30 15.83
N SER A 311 13.45 3.68 16.41
CA SER A 311 13.99 5.03 16.35
C SER A 311 15.51 5.06 16.23
N LYS A 312 16.04 6.25 15.92
CA LYS A 312 17.50 6.45 15.88
C LYS A 312 18.17 6.29 17.24
N LYS A 313 17.46 6.49 18.34
CA LYS A 313 17.96 6.23 19.70
C LYS A 313 17.86 4.77 20.10
N SER A 314 17.12 3.95 19.37
CA SER A 314 16.92 2.54 19.67
C SER A 314 18.25 1.78 19.70
N PRO A 315 18.47 0.86 20.66
CA PRO A 315 19.77 0.23 20.90
C PRO A 315 20.28 -0.57 19.70
N LEU A 316 19.42 -1.25 18.96
CA LEU A 316 19.82 -1.97 17.75
C LEU A 316 20.19 -1.04 16.61
N TYR A 317 19.49 0.10 16.46
CA TYR A 317 19.86 1.10 15.45
C TYR A 317 21.22 1.71 15.78
N GLN A 318 21.45 2.10 17.05
CA GLN A 318 22.73 2.67 17.47
C GLN A 318 23.88 1.70 17.23
N GLU A 319 23.70 0.41 17.52
CA GLU A 319 24.78 -0.57 17.36
C GLU A 319 25.04 -0.91 15.89
N LEU A 320 23.99 -1.33 15.16
CA LEU A 320 24.14 -1.85 13.79
C LEU A 320 24.36 -0.79 12.73
N VAL A 321 23.74 0.40 12.89
CA VAL A 321 23.74 1.45 11.87
C VAL A 321 24.76 2.53 12.17
N VAL A 322 24.84 3.01 13.42
CA VAL A 322 25.68 4.14 13.79
C VAL A 322 27.09 3.70 14.17
N SER A 323 27.24 2.76 15.11
CA SER A 323 28.54 2.34 15.64
C SER A 323 29.28 1.43 14.67
N GLU A 324 28.74 0.26 14.40
CA GLU A 324 29.39 -0.78 13.58
C GLU A 324 29.19 -0.60 12.07
N LYS A 325 28.18 0.18 11.64
CA LYS A 325 27.89 0.48 10.22
C LYS A 325 27.73 -0.77 9.35
N LEU A 326 27.19 -1.84 9.95
CA LEU A 326 26.98 -3.14 9.29
C LEU A 326 25.78 -3.14 8.36
N ALA A 327 24.75 -2.35 8.67
CA ALA A 327 23.51 -2.31 7.92
C ALA A 327 23.01 -0.87 7.78
N PRO A 328 22.20 -0.56 6.75
CA PRO A 328 21.54 0.73 6.63
C PRO A 328 20.35 0.88 7.59
N ARG A 329 19.76 -0.20 8.02
CA ARG A 329 18.61 -0.26 8.94
C ARG A 329 18.52 -1.61 9.63
N VAL A 330 17.77 -1.63 10.72
CA VAL A 330 17.34 -2.83 11.44
C VAL A 330 15.86 -2.69 11.74
N SER A 331 15.15 -3.79 11.84
CA SER A 331 13.76 -3.82 12.30
C SER A 331 13.55 -4.94 13.31
N SER A 332 12.72 -4.68 14.31
CA SER A 332 12.20 -5.66 15.26
C SER A 332 10.71 -5.41 15.47
N PHE A 333 9.92 -6.46 15.52
CA PHE A 333 8.48 -6.39 15.72
C PHE A 333 7.93 -7.71 16.25
N ASN A 334 6.84 -7.62 16.96
CA ASN A 334 6.00 -8.77 17.33
C ASN A 334 4.85 -8.90 16.35
N ASN A 335 4.45 -10.12 16.03
CA ASN A 335 3.27 -10.44 15.24
C ASN A 335 2.53 -11.57 15.95
N SER A 336 1.43 -11.25 16.62
CA SER A 336 0.55 -12.22 17.28
C SER A 336 -0.60 -12.58 16.34
N ASN A 337 -0.69 -13.87 15.99
CA ASN A 337 -1.80 -14.45 15.24
C ASN A 337 -2.69 -15.23 16.19
N GLU A 338 -3.83 -15.77 15.70
CA GLU A 338 -4.83 -16.46 16.52
C GLU A 338 -4.23 -17.58 17.39
N LEU A 339 -3.34 -18.42 16.84
CA LEU A 339 -2.84 -19.61 17.54
C LEU A 339 -1.48 -19.42 18.23
N ALA A 340 -0.61 -18.56 17.72
CA ALA A 340 0.73 -18.30 18.25
C ALA A 340 1.30 -17.01 17.64
N GLY A 341 2.31 -16.45 18.28
CA GLY A 341 3.01 -15.26 17.82
C GLY A 341 4.48 -15.48 17.47
N GLU A 342 5.07 -14.47 16.84
CA GLU A 342 6.46 -14.42 16.39
C GLU A 342 7.07 -13.07 16.73
N PHE A 343 8.19 -13.03 17.42
CA PHE A 343 8.99 -11.82 17.57
C PHE A 343 10.21 -11.88 16.65
N THR A 344 10.29 -10.97 15.70
CA THR A 344 11.28 -11.00 14.62
C THR A 344 12.32 -9.88 14.75
N PHE A 345 13.60 -10.21 14.59
CA PHE A 345 14.67 -9.29 14.21
C PHE A 345 15.03 -9.52 12.74
N SER A 346 15.10 -8.42 11.96
CA SER A 346 15.48 -8.50 10.55
C SER A 346 16.53 -7.44 10.22
N VAL A 347 17.67 -7.90 9.68
CA VAL A 347 18.79 -7.04 9.29
C VAL A 347 19.27 -7.43 7.90
N ARG A 348 19.08 -6.53 6.95
CA ARG A 348 19.74 -6.64 5.65
C ARG A 348 21.04 -5.85 5.70
N ALA A 349 22.15 -6.59 5.74
CA ALA A 349 23.46 -6.00 5.92
C ALA A 349 24.01 -5.38 4.64
N ASN A 350 25.05 -4.58 4.76
CA ASN A 350 25.78 -4.02 3.62
C ASN A 350 26.47 -5.14 2.83
N ALA A 351 26.77 -4.89 1.55
CA ALA A 351 27.43 -5.87 0.67
C ALA A 351 28.75 -6.37 1.28
N GLY A 352 28.94 -7.71 1.29
CA GLY A 352 30.14 -8.36 1.79
C GLY A 352 30.27 -8.38 3.33
N VAL A 353 29.22 -8.00 4.06
CA VAL A 353 29.22 -8.08 5.53
C VAL A 353 28.95 -9.52 5.97
N ASP A 354 29.83 -10.05 6.79
CA ASP A 354 29.68 -11.32 7.48
C ASP A 354 28.56 -11.23 8.54
N LEU A 355 27.55 -12.11 8.43
CA LEU A 355 26.38 -12.12 9.30
C LEU A 355 26.73 -12.49 10.76
N ASN A 356 27.85 -13.13 11.03
CA ASN A 356 28.33 -13.36 12.38
C ASN A 356 28.57 -12.02 13.12
N LYS A 357 29.09 -11.00 12.43
CA LYS A 357 29.25 -9.64 12.99
C LYS A 357 27.90 -8.98 13.29
N VAL A 358 26.94 -9.19 12.40
CA VAL A 358 25.56 -8.69 12.59
C VAL A 358 24.94 -9.29 13.85
N LYS A 359 25.09 -10.60 14.05
CA LYS A 359 24.58 -11.29 15.26
C LYS A 359 25.22 -10.74 16.54
N VAL A 360 26.54 -10.55 16.54
CA VAL A 360 27.26 -9.96 17.68
C VAL A 360 26.75 -8.55 18.00
N ALA A 361 26.50 -7.74 16.97
CA ALA A 361 25.98 -6.40 17.14
C ALA A 361 24.52 -6.41 17.67
N ILE A 362 23.67 -7.35 17.23
CA ILE A 362 22.33 -7.55 17.81
C ILE A 362 22.45 -7.88 19.31
N ASP A 363 23.29 -8.83 19.68
CA ASP A 363 23.48 -9.23 21.08
C ASP A 363 24.00 -8.09 21.95
N THR A 364 24.88 -7.25 21.40
CA THR A 364 25.37 -6.05 22.08
C THR A 364 24.24 -5.02 22.27
N GLY A 365 23.44 -4.78 21.23
CA GLY A 365 22.30 -3.88 21.33
C GLY A 365 21.23 -4.33 22.33
N LEU A 366 20.95 -5.66 22.38
CA LEU A 366 20.05 -6.21 23.40
C LEU A 366 20.60 -6.05 24.82
N LYS A 367 21.92 -6.23 25.02
CA LYS A 367 22.57 -5.98 26.29
C LYS A 367 22.51 -4.49 26.69
N ASN A 368 22.68 -3.59 25.75
CA ASN A 368 22.56 -2.15 25.98
C ASN A 368 21.12 -1.79 26.39
N PHE A 369 20.09 -2.40 25.77
CA PHE A 369 18.70 -2.24 26.18
C PHE A 369 18.45 -2.59 27.65
N GLU A 370 19.09 -3.64 28.16
CA GLU A 370 18.94 -4.04 29.58
C GLU A 370 19.48 -3.00 30.56
N THR A 371 20.50 -2.25 30.15
CA THR A 371 21.21 -1.31 31.04
C THR A 371 20.73 0.14 30.90
N ASP A 372 20.17 0.51 29.78
CA ASP A 372 19.86 1.91 29.44
C ASP A 372 18.44 2.07 28.85
N PHE A 373 17.44 1.61 29.61
CA PHE A 373 16.04 1.76 29.22
C PHE A 373 15.55 3.20 29.43
N ASP A 374 15.20 3.88 28.35
CA ASP A 374 14.69 5.24 28.36
C ASP A 374 13.14 5.27 28.40
N GLU A 375 12.57 5.65 29.54
CA GLU A 375 11.10 5.79 29.72
C GLU A 375 10.48 6.84 28.79
N ALA A 376 11.23 7.87 28.42
CA ALA A 376 10.73 8.88 27.50
C ALA A 376 10.38 8.27 26.11
N GLN A 377 11.11 7.22 25.70
CA GLN A 377 10.79 6.50 24.45
C GLN A 377 9.50 5.69 24.57
N LEU A 378 9.20 5.12 25.74
CA LEU A 378 7.93 4.44 25.99
C LEU A 378 6.75 5.42 25.87
N GLU A 379 6.84 6.57 26.52
CA GLU A 379 5.78 7.59 26.46
C GLU A 379 5.57 8.14 25.03
N ARG A 380 6.65 8.29 24.27
CA ARG A 380 6.59 8.67 22.87
C ARG A 380 5.83 7.64 22.02
N ILE A 381 6.11 6.33 22.20
CA ILE A 381 5.40 5.27 21.47
C ILE A 381 3.91 5.30 21.83
N LYS A 382 3.56 5.54 23.09
CA LYS A 382 2.17 5.67 23.53
C LYS A 382 1.47 6.88 22.91
N ALA A 383 2.15 8.02 22.78
CA ALA A 383 1.58 9.21 22.15
C ALA A 383 1.16 8.99 20.66
N LEU A 384 1.88 8.12 19.96
CA LEU A 384 1.53 7.76 18.57
C LEU A 384 0.26 6.90 18.44
N GLN A 385 -0.21 6.26 19.54
CA GLN A 385 -1.38 5.36 19.47
C GLN A 385 -2.67 6.13 19.15
N GLU A 386 -2.82 7.37 19.63
CA GLU A 386 -4.00 8.19 19.35
C GLU A 386 -4.10 8.49 17.83
N VAL A 387 -2.99 8.89 17.22
CA VAL A 387 -2.93 9.13 15.77
C VAL A 387 -3.19 7.85 14.98
N GLN A 388 -2.62 6.74 15.42
CA GLN A 388 -2.81 5.44 14.79
C GLN A 388 -4.29 5.03 14.80
N LEU A 389 -4.99 5.23 15.90
CA LEU A 389 -6.42 4.93 16.03
C LEU A 389 -7.24 5.73 15.02
N TYR A 390 -7.07 7.05 14.97
CA TYR A 390 -7.79 7.89 14.01
C TYR A 390 -7.44 7.57 12.55
N SER A 391 -6.16 7.36 12.24
CA SER A 391 -5.73 7.00 10.88
C SER A 391 -6.26 5.64 10.42
N SER A 392 -6.38 4.68 11.33
CA SER A 392 -6.91 3.34 11.02
C SER A 392 -8.43 3.28 10.95
N THR A 393 -9.12 4.39 11.15
CA THR A 393 -10.59 4.50 11.06
C THR A 393 -11.03 5.68 10.18
N GLU A 394 -10.13 6.21 9.33
CA GLU A 394 -10.40 7.37 8.48
C GLU A 394 -11.41 7.08 7.37
N SER A 395 -11.47 5.86 6.85
CA SER A 395 -12.38 5.51 5.74
C SER A 395 -13.39 4.44 6.14
N VAL A 396 -14.53 4.39 5.43
CA VAL A 396 -15.57 3.37 5.65
C VAL A 396 -15.03 1.95 5.53
N MET A 397 -14.10 1.71 4.60
CA MET A 397 -13.43 0.41 4.46
C MET A 397 -12.58 0.07 5.70
N ASN A 398 -11.81 1.02 6.21
CA ASN A 398 -10.98 0.80 7.40
C ASN A 398 -11.85 0.56 8.64
N LYS A 399 -12.98 1.27 8.77
CA LYS A 399 -13.98 1.03 9.83
C LYS A 399 -14.56 -0.37 9.71
N ALA A 400 -14.93 -0.80 8.50
CA ALA A 400 -15.44 -2.16 8.25
C ALA A 400 -14.42 -3.24 8.65
N PHE A 401 -13.15 -3.07 8.34
CA PHE A 401 -12.09 -4.03 8.72
C PHE A 401 -11.86 -4.06 10.23
N ALA A 402 -11.85 -2.91 10.90
CA ALA A 402 -11.71 -2.85 12.36
C ALA A 402 -12.85 -3.59 13.05
N LEU A 403 -14.09 -3.37 12.61
CA LEU A 403 -15.29 -4.02 13.13
C LEU A 403 -15.30 -5.53 12.86
N ALA A 404 -14.92 -5.97 11.65
CA ALA A 404 -14.85 -7.37 11.28
C ALA A 404 -13.82 -8.15 12.12
N ASN A 405 -12.58 -7.65 12.18
CA ASN A 405 -11.52 -8.29 12.95
C ASN A 405 -11.82 -8.30 14.46
N GLY A 406 -12.32 -7.18 15.00
CA GLY A 406 -12.70 -7.10 16.42
C GLY A 406 -13.81 -8.08 16.77
N ASN A 407 -14.80 -8.23 15.89
CA ASN A 407 -15.87 -9.21 16.06
C ASN A 407 -15.33 -10.64 16.02
N GLU A 408 -14.61 -10.97 14.95
CA GLU A 408 -14.21 -12.36 14.68
C GLU A 408 -13.26 -12.91 15.75
N TYR A 409 -12.21 -12.17 16.10
CA TYR A 409 -11.17 -12.69 16.98
C TYR A 409 -11.30 -12.26 18.45
N ALA A 410 -12.17 -11.29 18.77
CA ALA A 410 -12.37 -10.82 20.15
C ALA A 410 -13.83 -10.82 20.60
N ASN A 411 -14.78 -11.18 19.72
CA ASN A 411 -16.22 -11.01 19.94
C ASN A 411 -16.58 -9.58 20.45
N ASP A 412 -15.83 -8.59 19.99
CA ASP A 412 -15.96 -7.18 20.35
C ASP A 412 -15.69 -6.32 19.10
N PRO A 413 -16.70 -5.94 18.31
CA PRO A 413 -16.49 -5.17 17.08
C PRO A 413 -15.68 -3.89 17.28
N ALA A 414 -15.81 -3.20 18.43
CA ALA A 414 -15.07 -1.99 18.73
C ALA A 414 -13.71 -2.24 19.43
N ARG A 415 -13.19 -3.46 19.31
CA ARG A 415 -11.95 -3.91 19.96
C ARG A 415 -10.76 -2.98 19.77
N ILE A 416 -10.64 -2.32 18.63
CA ILE A 416 -9.56 -1.37 18.32
C ILE A 416 -9.43 -0.24 19.34
N ILE A 417 -10.53 0.20 19.96
CA ILE A 417 -10.51 1.24 21.01
C ILE A 417 -9.86 0.68 22.28
N LYS A 418 -10.26 -0.53 22.68
CA LYS A 418 -9.70 -1.22 23.84
C LYS A 418 -8.21 -1.53 23.67
N ASP A 419 -7.79 -1.92 22.47
CA ASP A 419 -6.37 -2.18 22.16
C ASP A 419 -5.52 -0.92 22.30
N ALA A 420 -6.02 0.23 21.83
CA ALA A 420 -5.35 1.50 22.02
C ALA A 420 -5.23 1.86 23.52
N GLU A 421 -6.27 1.60 24.32
CA GLU A 421 -6.23 1.82 25.77
C GLU A 421 -5.25 0.87 26.49
N LEU A 422 -5.23 -0.41 26.11
CA LEU A 422 -4.32 -1.40 26.69
C LEU A 422 -2.86 -1.06 26.36
N THR A 423 -2.59 -0.63 25.14
CA THR A 423 -1.23 -0.17 24.75
C THR A 423 -0.80 1.04 25.59
N LYS A 424 -1.69 2.00 25.84
CA LYS A 424 -1.38 3.17 26.70
C LYS A 424 -1.06 2.78 28.15
N LYS A 425 -1.58 1.66 28.66
CA LYS A 425 -1.37 1.18 30.04
C LYS A 425 -0.06 0.39 30.24
N VAL A 426 0.62 -0.02 29.17
CA VAL A 426 1.87 -0.79 29.28
C VAL A 426 2.91 -0.01 30.08
N THR A 427 3.55 -0.67 31.02
CA THR A 427 4.61 -0.10 31.88
C THR A 427 5.99 -0.55 31.45
N LYS A 428 7.03 0.10 31.99
CA LYS A 428 8.42 -0.35 31.83
C LYS A 428 8.61 -1.78 32.35
N GLU A 429 8.01 -2.09 33.48
CA GLU A 429 8.08 -3.40 34.13
C GLU A 429 7.48 -4.48 33.22
N ASP A 430 6.39 -4.18 32.51
CA ASP A 430 5.78 -5.10 31.54
C ASP A 430 6.73 -5.37 30.37
N VAL A 431 7.35 -4.32 29.82
CA VAL A 431 8.30 -4.44 28.72
C VAL A 431 9.52 -5.29 29.12
N ILE A 432 10.09 -5.03 30.31
CA ILE A 432 11.22 -5.82 30.83
C ILE A 432 10.81 -7.26 31.12
N ARG A 433 9.61 -7.47 31.65
CA ARG A 433 9.08 -8.81 31.93
C ARG A 433 8.95 -9.64 30.65
N VAL A 434 8.35 -9.08 29.59
CA VAL A 434 8.19 -9.82 28.31
C VAL A 434 9.54 -10.03 27.61
N TYR A 435 10.47 -9.06 27.68
CA TYR A 435 11.81 -9.25 27.17
C TYR A 435 12.52 -10.44 27.84
N ASN A 436 12.48 -10.52 29.17
CA ASN A 436 13.08 -11.62 29.93
C ASN A 436 12.38 -12.96 29.66
N LYS A 437 11.06 -12.96 29.44
CA LYS A 437 10.27 -14.18 29.24
C LYS A 437 10.43 -14.77 27.85
N TYR A 438 10.43 -13.94 26.80
CA TYR A 438 10.31 -14.42 25.41
C TYR A 438 11.59 -14.25 24.56
N ILE A 439 12.55 -13.39 24.99
CA ILE A 439 13.72 -13.07 24.17
C ILE A 439 15.02 -13.46 24.85
N LYS A 440 15.23 -13.00 26.09
CA LYS A 440 16.50 -13.17 26.78
C LYS A 440 16.78 -14.62 27.13
N GLY A 441 17.82 -15.21 26.51
CA GLY A 441 18.23 -16.60 26.75
C GLY A 441 17.29 -17.65 26.19
N GLN A 442 16.31 -17.24 25.38
CA GLN A 442 15.35 -18.16 24.74
C GLN A 442 15.92 -18.72 23.43
N HIS A 443 15.39 -19.86 23.00
CA HIS A 443 15.69 -20.46 21.71
C HIS A 443 14.93 -19.77 20.58
N TYR A 444 15.49 -19.77 19.37
CA TYR A 444 14.95 -19.10 18.19
C TYR A 444 15.31 -19.85 16.90
N VAL A 445 14.64 -19.51 15.83
CA VAL A 445 15.05 -19.87 14.46
C VAL A 445 15.79 -18.68 13.84
N MET A 446 16.95 -18.93 13.28
CA MET A 446 17.78 -17.93 12.62
C MET A 446 18.07 -18.34 11.17
N THR A 447 17.93 -17.41 10.24
CA THR A 447 18.18 -17.65 8.82
C THR A 447 19.21 -16.67 8.27
N SER A 448 20.16 -17.19 7.50
CA SER A 448 21.19 -16.47 6.73
C SER A 448 20.89 -16.61 5.25
N PHE A 449 20.24 -15.59 4.65
CA PHE A 449 20.08 -15.54 3.21
C PHE A 449 21.23 -14.74 2.61
N VAL A 450 22.05 -15.40 1.79
CA VAL A 450 23.26 -14.81 1.21
C VAL A 450 23.24 -14.85 -0.30
N PRO A 451 23.92 -13.90 -0.99
CA PRO A 451 24.04 -13.96 -2.44
C PRO A 451 24.67 -15.29 -2.89
N LYS A 452 24.21 -15.82 -4.01
CA LYS A 452 24.74 -17.06 -4.60
C LYS A 452 26.26 -17.00 -4.75
N GLY A 453 26.92 -18.05 -4.28
CA GLY A 453 28.39 -18.16 -4.28
C GLY A 453 29.07 -17.42 -3.12
N GLN A 454 28.34 -16.85 -2.16
CA GLN A 454 28.88 -16.13 -1.01
C GLN A 454 28.48 -16.76 0.33
N PHE A 455 28.56 -18.08 0.40
CA PHE A 455 28.25 -18.87 1.61
C PHE A 455 29.07 -18.43 2.84
N ASP A 456 30.29 -17.99 2.65
CA ASP A 456 31.18 -17.47 3.70
C ASP A 456 30.64 -16.26 4.47
N LEU A 457 29.59 -15.60 3.97
CA LEU A 457 28.89 -14.53 4.67
C LEU A 457 27.83 -15.04 5.65
N ALA A 458 27.43 -16.32 5.56
CA ALA A 458 26.40 -16.91 6.41
C ALA A 458 26.92 -17.12 7.86
N MET A 459 25.99 -17.34 8.77
CA MET A 459 26.31 -17.71 10.15
C MET A 459 27.14 -19.00 10.18
N ASN A 460 28.17 -19.02 11.03
CA ASN A 460 28.99 -20.19 11.24
C ASN A 460 28.16 -21.36 11.78
N GLY A 461 28.33 -22.54 11.19
CA GLY A 461 27.61 -23.75 11.59
C GLY A 461 26.15 -23.80 11.18
N ALA A 462 25.67 -22.84 10.34
CA ALA A 462 24.31 -22.89 9.82
C ALA A 462 24.12 -24.10 8.89
N GLU A 463 22.97 -24.76 9.01
CA GLU A 463 22.55 -25.86 8.15
C GLU A 463 21.89 -25.32 6.88
N LYS A 464 22.04 -26.05 5.77
CA LYS A 464 21.43 -25.66 4.52
C LYS A 464 19.92 -25.81 4.58
N ALA A 465 19.19 -24.72 4.28
CA ALA A 465 17.75 -24.77 4.18
C ALA A 465 17.32 -25.52 2.90
N GLU A 466 16.35 -26.40 3.03
CA GLU A 466 15.71 -27.09 1.92
C GLU A 466 14.44 -26.34 1.51
N VAL A 467 14.39 -25.88 0.24
CA VAL A 467 13.22 -25.25 -0.38
C VAL A 467 12.99 -25.82 -1.76
N TYR A 468 11.72 -25.97 -2.13
CA TYR A 468 11.37 -26.38 -3.48
C TYR A 468 11.55 -25.20 -4.44
N GLN A 469 12.32 -25.43 -5.50
CA GLN A 469 12.51 -24.45 -6.59
C GLN A 469 11.99 -25.01 -7.91
N GLU A 470 11.03 -24.31 -8.50
CA GLU A 470 10.51 -24.67 -9.81
C GLU A 470 11.60 -24.56 -10.89
N LYS A 471 11.66 -25.55 -11.80
CA LYS A 471 12.51 -25.52 -12.99
C LYS A 471 11.67 -25.19 -14.20
N ILE A 472 11.97 -24.08 -14.87
CA ILE A 472 11.37 -23.78 -16.17
C ILE A 472 12.01 -24.67 -17.24
N VAL A 473 11.16 -25.37 -17.99
CA VAL A 473 11.57 -26.19 -19.12
C VAL A 473 10.88 -25.65 -20.36
N GLN A 474 11.64 -25.04 -21.25
CA GLN A 474 11.17 -24.43 -22.48
C GLN A 474 10.34 -25.43 -23.32
N GLY A 475 9.17 -24.98 -23.81
CA GLY A 475 8.30 -25.75 -24.70
C GLY A 475 7.55 -26.92 -24.07
N LYS A 476 7.66 -27.13 -22.75
CA LYS A 476 6.96 -28.23 -22.05
C LYS A 476 5.75 -27.78 -21.22
N ALA A 477 5.65 -26.54 -20.84
CA ALA A 477 4.50 -26.04 -20.10
C ALA A 477 3.51 -25.43 -21.10
N ASN A 478 2.47 -26.16 -21.40
CA ASN A 478 1.28 -25.57 -21.99
C ASN A 478 0.53 -24.91 -20.82
N GLU A 479 0.80 -23.62 -20.60
CA GLU A 479 0.16 -22.83 -19.53
C GLU A 479 -1.19 -22.27 -19.99
N GLU A 480 -1.53 -22.44 -21.25
CA GLU A 480 -2.82 -22.07 -21.78
C GLU A 480 -3.89 -23.10 -21.39
N VAL A 481 -4.84 -22.67 -20.59
CA VAL A 481 -6.00 -23.48 -20.23
C VAL A 481 -7.21 -22.91 -20.96
N GLY A 482 -7.87 -23.72 -21.76
CA GLY A 482 -9.11 -23.33 -22.44
C GLY A 482 -10.20 -22.89 -21.46
N GLN A 483 -11.20 -22.15 -21.94
CA GLN A 483 -12.32 -21.73 -21.10
C GLN A 483 -13.12 -22.91 -20.54
N GLY A 484 -13.10 -24.05 -21.25
CA GLY A 484 -13.89 -25.24 -20.89
C GLY A 484 -15.39 -25.03 -21.14
N ALA A 485 -16.17 -26.09 -20.90
CA ALA A 485 -17.61 -26.00 -20.89
C ALA A 485 -18.09 -25.35 -19.58
N GLU A 486 -19.26 -24.72 -19.63
CA GLU A 486 -19.93 -24.28 -18.41
C GLU A 486 -20.26 -25.48 -17.51
N ALA A 487 -20.29 -25.26 -16.21
CA ALA A 487 -20.66 -26.30 -15.26
C ALA A 487 -22.09 -26.77 -15.52
N ASN A 488 -22.30 -28.10 -15.53
CA ASN A 488 -23.64 -28.66 -15.64
C ASN A 488 -24.16 -28.98 -14.23
N TYR A 489 -25.10 -28.15 -13.73
CA TYR A 489 -25.71 -28.30 -12.41
C TYR A 489 -27.19 -27.92 -12.46
N GLU A 490 -27.97 -28.42 -11.52
CA GLU A 490 -29.31 -27.92 -11.27
C GLU A 490 -29.22 -26.67 -10.41
N LYS A 491 -29.78 -25.55 -10.91
CA LYS A 491 -29.75 -24.28 -10.18
C LYS A 491 -30.49 -24.41 -8.85
N THR A 492 -29.92 -23.91 -7.81
CA THR A 492 -30.51 -23.92 -6.46
C THR A 492 -31.83 -23.14 -6.44
N VAL A 493 -32.90 -23.77 -5.95
CA VAL A 493 -34.22 -23.13 -5.80
C VAL A 493 -34.17 -22.16 -4.63
N THR A 494 -34.48 -20.91 -4.88
CA THR A 494 -34.46 -19.81 -3.91
C THR A 494 -35.88 -19.26 -3.70
N LYS A 495 -36.14 -18.66 -2.54
CA LYS A 495 -37.42 -17.99 -2.22
C LYS A 495 -37.54 -16.63 -2.91
N HIS A 496 -36.44 -15.97 -3.08
CA HIS A 496 -36.33 -14.65 -3.71
C HIS A 496 -35.73 -14.78 -5.10
N ASP A 497 -36.14 -13.88 -5.99
CA ASP A 497 -35.48 -13.70 -7.27
C ASP A 497 -34.03 -13.24 -7.04
N ARG A 498 -33.08 -13.96 -7.62
CA ARG A 498 -31.66 -13.69 -7.53
C ARG A 498 -31.10 -13.15 -8.86
N SER A 499 -31.94 -12.57 -9.69
CA SER A 499 -31.46 -11.76 -10.84
C SER A 499 -30.74 -10.52 -10.33
N GLU A 500 -29.86 -9.96 -11.16
CA GLU A 500 -29.14 -8.72 -10.84
C GLU A 500 -30.13 -7.59 -10.49
N PRO A 501 -30.02 -6.98 -9.31
CA PRO A 501 -30.90 -5.88 -8.92
C PRO A 501 -30.59 -4.61 -9.71
N GLU A 502 -31.56 -3.73 -9.85
CA GLU A 502 -31.35 -2.41 -10.43
C GLU A 502 -30.46 -1.54 -9.55
N PHE A 503 -29.89 -0.49 -10.12
CA PHE A 503 -29.22 0.53 -9.35
C PHE A 503 -30.18 1.28 -8.45
N GLY A 504 -29.72 1.69 -7.28
CA GLY A 504 -30.42 2.63 -6.44
C GLY A 504 -30.40 4.05 -7.01
N GLU A 505 -30.74 5.04 -6.17
CA GLU A 505 -30.67 6.44 -6.52
C GLU A 505 -29.20 6.90 -6.63
N LEU A 506 -28.83 7.50 -7.78
CA LEU A 506 -27.48 7.99 -8.02
C LEU A 506 -27.13 9.09 -7.02
N PRO A 507 -26.09 8.93 -6.20
CA PRO A 507 -25.68 9.96 -5.26
C PRO A 507 -25.11 11.17 -6.02
N LEU A 508 -25.51 12.35 -5.58
CA LEU A 508 -24.90 13.58 -6.08
C LEU A 508 -23.55 13.79 -5.39
N PHE A 509 -22.48 13.68 -6.15
CA PHE A 509 -21.15 14.08 -5.67
C PHE A 509 -21.12 15.61 -5.52
N LYS A 510 -20.68 16.09 -4.36
CA LYS A 510 -20.41 17.49 -4.10
C LYS A 510 -18.93 17.68 -3.85
N SER A 511 -18.30 18.50 -4.68
CA SER A 511 -16.88 18.84 -4.48
C SER A 511 -16.67 19.46 -3.10
N PRO A 512 -15.60 19.12 -2.40
CA PRO A 512 -15.23 19.76 -1.14
C PRO A 512 -15.07 21.27 -1.28
N GLU A 513 -15.47 22.04 -0.25
CA GLU A 513 -15.31 23.50 -0.25
C GLU A 513 -13.83 23.86 -0.08
N VAL A 514 -13.28 24.50 -1.11
CA VAL A 514 -11.88 24.93 -1.15
C VAL A 514 -11.77 26.40 -0.73
N TRP A 515 -10.90 26.69 0.23
CA TRP A 515 -10.45 28.04 0.53
C TRP A 515 -9.05 28.30 -0.04
N LYS A 516 -8.76 29.58 -0.35
CA LYS A 516 -7.46 30.02 -0.87
C LYS A 516 -6.99 31.28 -0.14
N SER A 517 -5.72 31.25 0.29
CA SER A 517 -5.08 32.39 0.95
C SER A 517 -3.68 32.61 0.38
N LYS A 518 -3.01 33.70 0.76
CA LYS A 518 -1.68 34.04 0.28
C LYS A 518 -0.80 34.56 1.42
N LEU A 519 0.41 33.99 1.56
CA LEU A 519 1.38 34.43 2.56
C LEU A 519 2.12 35.69 2.10
N ALA A 520 2.81 36.35 3.05
CA ALA A 520 3.54 37.60 2.80
C ALA A 520 4.65 37.49 1.73
N ASN A 521 5.28 36.31 1.59
CA ASN A 521 6.30 36.00 0.59
C ASN A 521 5.75 35.57 -0.78
N GLY A 522 4.45 35.57 -0.94
CA GLY A 522 3.76 35.24 -2.18
C GLY A 522 3.32 33.79 -2.34
N ILE A 523 3.62 32.89 -1.39
CA ILE A 523 3.17 31.50 -1.42
C ILE A 523 1.64 31.45 -1.37
N GLU A 524 1.05 30.70 -2.28
CA GLU A 524 -0.38 30.41 -2.26
C GLU A 524 -0.67 29.21 -1.35
N VAL A 525 -1.71 29.32 -0.54
CA VAL A 525 -2.17 28.29 0.40
C VAL A 525 -3.59 27.91 0.01
N TYR A 526 -3.79 26.62 -0.20
CA TYR A 526 -5.10 26.06 -0.54
C TYR A 526 -5.52 25.10 0.57
N GLY A 527 -6.79 25.07 0.93
CA GLY A 527 -7.23 24.13 1.95
C GLY A 527 -8.68 23.70 1.86
N ILE A 528 -8.94 22.58 2.54
CA ILE A 528 -10.25 21.99 2.74
C ILE A 528 -10.39 21.69 4.24
N GLU A 529 -11.38 22.33 4.90
CA GLU A 529 -11.73 22.02 6.28
C GLU A 529 -12.57 20.72 6.31
N ASN A 530 -12.10 19.74 7.06
CA ASN A 530 -12.79 18.46 7.27
C ASN A 530 -12.64 18.05 8.74
N ASN A 531 -13.75 18.00 9.47
CA ASN A 531 -13.79 17.78 10.91
C ASN A 531 -14.23 16.35 11.30
N GLU A 532 -14.26 15.41 10.36
CA GLU A 532 -14.67 14.02 10.58
C GLU A 532 -13.74 13.31 11.59
N VAL A 533 -12.43 13.51 11.45
CA VAL A 533 -11.41 13.05 12.38
C VAL A 533 -10.54 14.22 12.82
N PRO A 534 -10.02 14.23 14.08
CA PRO A 534 -9.21 15.34 14.60
C PRO A 534 -7.77 15.32 14.03
N LEU A 535 -7.62 15.05 12.75
CA LEU A 535 -6.35 15.01 12.02
C LEU A 535 -6.25 16.18 11.05
N VAL A 536 -5.02 16.63 10.83
CA VAL A 536 -4.67 17.57 9.76
C VAL A 536 -3.54 16.95 8.94
N SER A 537 -3.75 16.87 7.64
CA SER A 537 -2.73 16.50 6.66
C SER A 537 -2.33 17.71 5.83
N TYR A 538 -1.05 17.81 5.49
CA TYR A 538 -0.53 18.94 4.72
C TYR A 538 0.56 18.51 3.74
N THR A 539 0.74 19.32 2.68
CA THR A 539 1.83 19.18 1.73
C THR A 539 2.33 20.55 1.31
N ILE A 540 3.63 20.80 1.43
CA ILE A 540 4.34 21.91 0.80
C ILE A 540 5.01 21.35 -0.43
N THR A 541 4.59 21.77 -1.61
CA THR A 541 5.16 21.36 -2.89
C THR A 541 6.11 22.45 -3.37
N ILE A 542 7.35 22.11 -3.66
CA ILE A 542 8.37 22.99 -4.23
C ILE A 542 8.66 22.45 -5.63
N GLU A 543 8.32 23.20 -6.66
CA GLU A 543 8.50 22.77 -8.05
C GLU A 543 9.99 22.67 -8.43
N GLY A 544 10.30 21.72 -9.33
CA GLY A 544 11.62 21.48 -9.87
C GLY A 544 12.19 20.10 -9.59
N GLY A 545 12.32 19.70 -8.34
CA GLY A 545 12.78 18.35 -7.98
C GLY A 545 14.02 17.87 -8.74
N HIS A 546 13.95 16.64 -9.28
CA HIS A 546 15.00 16.04 -10.10
C HIS A 546 15.23 16.81 -11.42
N TYR A 547 14.22 17.51 -11.92
CA TYR A 547 14.33 18.34 -13.11
C TYR A 547 15.42 19.42 -12.99
N LEU A 548 15.76 19.82 -11.76
CA LEU A 548 16.81 20.79 -11.45
C LEU A 548 18.18 20.15 -11.17
N ASP A 549 18.28 18.82 -11.13
CA ASP A 549 19.52 18.11 -10.89
C ASP A 549 20.47 18.26 -12.13
N PRO A 550 21.75 18.54 -11.94
CA PRO A 550 22.73 18.33 -13.01
C PRO A 550 22.80 16.84 -13.39
N LYS A 551 22.81 16.50 -14.68
CA LYS A 551 22.82 15.09 -15.15
C LYS A 551 23.91 14.24 -14.49
N GLU A 552 25.11 14.80 -14.33
CA GLU A 552 26.26 14.11 -13.73
C GLU A 552 26.12 13.92 -12.21
N LYS A 553 25.14 14.58 -11.61
CA LYS A 553 24.77 14.53 -10.19
C LYS A 553 23.30 14.22 -9.98
N ALA A 554 22.68 13.52 -10.93
CA ALA A 554 21.30 13.03 -10.80
C ALA A 554 21.10 12.29 -9.47
N GLY A 555 20.01 12.58 -8.76
CA GLY A 555 19.78 12.15 -7.38
C GLY A 555 20.19 13.17 -6.31
N LEU A 556 20.65 14.36 -6.73
CA LEU A 556 21.05 15.42 -5.82
C LEU A 556 19.85 15.92 -4.97
N SER A 557 18.75 16.25 -5.63
CA SER A 557 17.49 16.65 -4.97
C SER A 557 16.95 15.55 -4.03
N PHE A 558 17.03 14.28 -4.45
CA PHE A 558 16.63 13.13 -3.64
C PHE A 558 17.48 13.02 -2.36
N LEU A 559 18.81 13.10 -2.49
CA LEU A 559 19.72 13.03 -1.35
C LEU A 559 19.57 14.25 -0.43
N LEU A 560 19.30 15.44 -1.00
CA LEU A 560 19.00 16.66 -0.23
C LEU A 560 17.77 16.48 0.64
N GLY A 561 16.65 16.02 0.07
CA GLY A 561 15.41 15.78 0.82
C GLY A 561 15.60 14.81 1.99
N ARG A 562 16.45 13.79 1.80
CA ARG A 562 16.83 12.87 2.88
C ARG A 562 17.67 13.56 3.96
N LEU A 563 18.67 14.36 3.56
CA LEU A 563 19.56 15.04 4.51
C LEU A 563 18.82 16.10 5.34
N MET A 564 17.84 16.80 4.77
CA MET A 564 17.03 17.78 5.51
C MET A 564 16.22 17.17 6.65
N LYS A 565 16.00 15.87 6.66
CA LYS A 565 15.37 15.13 7.76
C LYS A 565 16.36 14.75 8.89
N GLU A 566 17.64 14.90 8.67
CA GLU A 566 18.69 14.46 9.59
C GLU A 566 19.10 15.58 10.57
N GLY A 567 18.14 16.36 11.02
CA GLY A 567 18.31 17.41 12.03
C GLY A 567 18.28 18.82 11.47
N THR A 568 18.26 19.75 12.37
CA THR A 568 18.24 21.17 12.13
C THR A 568 19.43 21.84 12.79
N LYS A 569 19.62 23.12 12.55
CA LYS A 569 20.64 23.90 13.27
C LYS A 569 20.51 23.78 14.80
N PHE A 570 19.29 23.55 15.28
CA PHE A 570 18.97 23.55 16.72
C PHE A 570 18.77 22.16 17.31
N LYS A 571 18.59 21.15 16.46
CA LYS A 571 18.34 19.76 16.87
C LYS A 571 19.21 18.79 16.09
N THR A 572 19.76 17.81 16.76
CA THR A 572 20.36 16.63 16.13
C THR A 572 19.28 15.80 15.42
N SER A 573 19.68 14.83 14.66
CA SER A 573 18.79 13.91 13.95
C SER A 573 17.83 13.19 14.92
N SER A 574 18.32 12.71 16.04
CA SER A 574 17.52 12.03 17.07
C SER A 574 16.59 12.98 17.82
N GLU A 575 17.05 14.19 18.17
CA GLU A 575 16.22 15.19 18.86
C GLU A 575 15.09 15.71 17.96
N LEU A 576 15.33 15.81 16.65
CA LEU A 576 14.28 16.18 15.70
C LEU A 576 13.23 15.08 15.58
N GLU A 577 13.65 13.83 15.42
CA GLU A 577 12.75 12.67 15.39
C GLU A 577 11.87 12.62 16.65
N GLU A 578 12.47 12.75 17.83
CA GLU A 578 11.76 12.77 19.11
C GLU A 578 10.75 13.94 19.20
N ALA A 579 11.14 15.14 18.76
CA ALA A 579 10.25 16.29 18.78
C ALA A 579 9.02 16.11 17.85
N ILE A 580 9.19 15.47 16.69
CA ILE A 580 8.09 15.16 15.78
C ILE A 580 7.16 14.12 16.40
N GLU A 581 7.72 13.04 16.93
CA GLU A 581 6.93 11.93 17.45
C GLU A 581 6.17 12.26 18.74
N LEU A 582 6.73 13.11 19.61
CA LEU A 582 6.03 13.62 20.81
C LEU A 582 4.77 14.45 20.47
N LEU A 583 4.71 15.02 19.27
CA LEU A 583 3.52 15.69 18.77
C LEU A 583 2.50 14.72 18.15
N GLY A 584 2.80 13.42 18.10
CA GLY A 584 2.03 12.49 17.30
C GLY A 584 2.02 12.89 15.83
N ALA A 585 3.11 13.44 15.33
CA ALA A 585 3.21 13.94 13.97
C ALA A 585 4.06 13.02 13.08
N ASN A 586 3.84 13.14 11.79
CA ASN A 586 4.72 12.60 10.76
C ASN A 586 5.16 13.75 9.85
N ILE A 587 6.45 13.85 9.57
CA ILE A 587 6.99 14.82 8.61
C ILE A 587 7.93 14.08 7.66
N ASN A 588 7.62 14.09 6.38
CA ASN A 588 8.43 13.49 5.35
C ASN A 588 8.88 14.53 4.31
N ILE A 589 10.15 14.46 3.87
CA ILE A 589 10.68 15.25 2.76
C ILE A 589 11.14 14.28 1.69
N SER A 590 10.59 14.43 0.48
CA SER A 590 10.92 13.58 -0.66
C SER A 590 11.05 14.42 -1.93
N ALA A 591 11.96 14.05 -2.81
CA ALA A 591 12.06 14.62 -4.15
C ALA A 591 11.70 13.57 -5.19
N ARG A 592 10.97 14.00 -6.20
CA ARG A 592 10.55 13.22 -7.36
C ARG A 592 11.00 13.91 -8.64
N ASP A 593 10.50 13.46 -9.77
CA ASP A 593 10.92 13.98 -11.07
C ASP A 593 10.77 15.51 -11.16
N GLU A 594 9.62 16.06 -10.82
CA GLU A 594 9.28 17.48 -11.06
C GLU A 594 9.16 18.33 -9.79
N ASN A 595 9.22 17.74 -8.61
CA ASN A 595 9.05 18.50 -7.37
C ASN A 595 9.77 17.87 -6.16
N MET A 596 9.99 18.70 -5.16
CA MET A 596 10.28 18.28 -3.79
C MET A 596 9.04 18.56 -2.95
N THR A 597 8.63 17.59 -2.15
CA THR A 597 7.49 17.72 -1.26
C THR A 597 7.90 17.57 0.20
N ILE A 598 7.37 18.45 1.05
CA ILE A 598 7.35 18.29 2.50
C ILE A 598 5.91 17.96 2.86
N SER A 599 5.66 16.76 3.31
CA SER A 599 4.31 16.26 3.62
C SER A 599 4.25 15.72 5.03
N GLY A 600 3.09 15.81 5.64
CA GLY A 600 2.91 15.27 6.97
C GLY A 600 1.46 15.26 7.42
N SER A 601 1.26 14.63 8.57
CA SER A 601 -0.01 14.61 9.29
C SER A 601 0.24 14.73 10.79
N CYS A 602 -0.73 15.26 11.50
CA CYS A 602 -0.69 15.38 12.96
C CYS A 602 -2.11 15.51 13.52
N LEU A 603 -2.23 15.38 14.85
CA LEU A 603 -3.45 15.81 15.52
C LEU A 603 -3.68 17.31 15.34
N ALA A 604 -4.92 17.72 15.14
CA ALA A 604 -5.30 19.12 14.93
C ALA A 604 -4.79 20.06 16.08
N LYS A 605 -4.83 19.58 17.32
CA LYS A 605 -4.31 20.30 18.50
C LYS A 605 -2.80 20.59 18.47
N ASN A 606 -2.04 19.89 17.62
CA ASN A 606 -0.59 20.00 17.48
C ASN A 606 -0.14 20.62 16.15
N PHE A 607 -1.07 21.07 15.31
CA PHE A 607 -0.75 21.53 13.95
C PHE A 607 0.23 22.71 13.95
N ASP A 608 0.03 23.72 14.79
CA ASP A 608 0.92 24.88 14.90
C ASP A 608 2.36 24.50 15.29
N LYS A 609 2.50 23.59 16.25
CA LYS A 609 3.82 23.10 16.69
C LYS A 609 4.49 22.24 15.61
N THR A 610 3.70 21.46 14.88
CA THR A 610 4.20 20.64 13.76
C THR A 610 4.71 21.53 12.62
N ILE A 611 3.97 22.57 12.26
CA ILE A 611 4.41 23.55 11.24
C ILE A 611 5.67 24.29 11.67
N ALA A 612 5.82 24.60 12.95
CA ALA A 612 7.05 25.22 13.48
C ALA A 612 8.27 24.32 13.27
N LEU A 613 8.13 22.99 13.44
CA LEU A 613 9.20 22.03 13.12
C LEU A 613 9.47 21.95 11.62
N VAL A 614 8.43 21.99 10.79
CA VAL A 614 8.57 22.04 9.32
C VAL A 614 9.36 23.29 8.90
N GLU A 615 9.03 24.47 9.45
CA GLU A 615 9.77 25.71 9.20
C GLU A 615 11.24 25.56 9.60
N GLU A 616 11.52 25.00 10.78
CA GLU A 616 12.88 24.78 11.24
C GLU A 616 13.67 23.84 10.32
N MET A 617 13.06 22.73 9.88
CA MET A 617 13.67 21.77 8.94
C MET A 617 13.94 22.41 7.58
N LEU A 618 13.01 23.21 7.08
CA LEU A 618 13.10 23.83 5.77
C LEU A 618 14.11 24.97 5.75
N LEU A 619 14.12 25.85 6.77
CA LEU A 619 14.90 27.09 6.77
C LEU A 619 16.25 26.95 7.48
N SER A 620 16.44 25.94 8.29
CA SER A 620 17.63 25.75 9.12
C SER A 620 18.16 24.32 9.12
N PRO A 621 18.41 23.69 7.97
CA PRO A 621 18.94 22.33 7.89
C PRO A 621 20.33 22.23 8.53
N ARG A 622 20.64 21.08 9.13
CA ARG A 622 21.84 20.88 9.95
C ARG A 622 23.14 20.77 9.16
N TRP A 623 23.15 20.24 7.96
CA TRP A 623 24.35 20.01 7.15
C TRP A 623 25.42 19.13 7.81
N ASP A 624 24.96 18.07 8.50
CA ASP A 624 25.86 17.16 9.21
C ASP A 624 26.65 16.28 8.23
N GLU A 625 28.00 16.33 8.31
CA GLU A 625 28.91 15.57 7.44
C GLU A 625 28.80 14.05 7.67
N SER A 626 28.56 13.61 8.92
CA SER A 626 28.45 12.20 9.27
C SER A 626 27.14 11.60 8.73
N GLU A 627 26.03 12.33 8.87
CA GLU A 627 24.73 11.94 8.34
C GLU A 627 24.74 11.91 6.79
N TYR A 628 25.35 12.91 6.17
CA TYR A 628 25.54 12.90 4.73
C TYR A 628 26.29 11.65 4.26
N LYS A 629 27.42 11.29 4.89
CA LYS A 629 28.19 10.09 4.54
C LYS A 629 27.38 8.81 4.74
N ARG A 630 26.63 8.72 5.83
CA ARG A 630 25.74 7.60 6.15
C ARG A 630 24.66 7.46 5.07
N LEU A 631 23.94 8.53 4.77
CA LEU A 631 22.87 8.53 3.78
C LEU A 631 23.37 8.19 2.38
N LYS A 632 24.54 8.74 2.00
CA LYS A 632 25.16 8.43 0.70
C LYS A 632 25.52 6.95 0.59
N LYS A 633 26.11 6.36 1.64
CA LYS A 633 26.42 4.92 1.70
C LYS A 633 25.14 4.07 1.63
N GLU A 634 24.13 4.45 2.39
CA GLU A 634 22.82 3.78 2.39
C GLU A 634 22.16 3.82 1.01
N LEU A 635 22.21 4.97 0.32
CA LEU A 635 21.66 5.12 -1.02
C LEU A 635 22.41 4.24 -2.03
N LEU A 636 23.73 4.20 -1.97
CA LEU A 636 24.55 3.31 -2.82
C LEU A 636 24.23 1.84 -2.59
N THR A 637 24.00 1.44 -1.34
CA THR A 637 23.56 0.09 -0.99
C THR A 637 22.16 -0.22 -1.53
N SER A 638 21.23 0.73 -1.40
CA SER A 638 19.87 0.61 -1.95
C SER A 638 19.87 0.46 -3.49
N LEU A 639 20.70 1.23 -4.18
CA LEU A 639 20.86 1.14 -5.65
C LEU A 639 21.32 -0.25 -6.08
N LYS A 640 22.26 -0.87 -5.36
CA LYS A 640 22.66 -2.27 -5.62
C LYS A 640 21.51 -3.27 -5.42
N GLY A 641 20.70 -3.06 -4.38
CA GLY A 641 19.51 -3.91 -4.17
C GLY A 641 18.50 -3.83 -5.31
N ARG A 642 18.38 -2.66 -5.95
CA ARG A 642 17.47 -2.44 -7.09
C ARG A 642 17.87 -3.21 -8.35
N GLU A 643 19.16 -3.50 -8.52
CA GLU A 643 19.69 -4.34 -9.62
C GLU A 643 19.18 -5.80 -9.55
N ALA A 644 18.57 -6.19 -8.44
CA ALA A 644 17.97 -7.52 -8.25
C ALA A 644 16.46 -7.56 -8.54
N ASN A 645 15.87 -6.45 -8.98
CA ASN A 645 14.43 -6.39 -9.22
C ASN A 645 14.14 -6.16 -10.72
N PRO A 646 13.61 -7.17 -11.43
CA PRO A 646 13.42 -7.09 -12.88
C PRO A 646 12.41 -6.00 -13.29
N ARG A 647 11.40 -5.69 -12.45
CA ARG A 647 10.45 -4.59 -12.71
C ARG A 647 11.13 -3.22 -12.61
N THR A 648 12.00 -3.04 -11.62
CA THR A 648 12.78 -1.80 -11.49
C THR A 648 13.71 -1.61 -12.68
N ILE A 649 14.39 -2.68 -13.11
CA ILE A 649 15.26 -2.68 -14.30
C ILE A 649 14.44 -2.30 -15.54
N ALA A 650 13.30 -2.96 -15.76
CA ALA A 650 12.42 -2.71 -16.90
C ALA A 650 11.94 -1.24 -16.92
N TYR A 651 11.43 -0.73 -15.82
CA TYR A 651 10.93 0.65 -15.73
C TYR A 651 12.03 1.69 -16.00
N GLN A 652 13.21 1.54 -15.41
CA GLN A 652 14.32 2.48 -15.58
C GLN A 652 14.87 2.44 -17.00
N SER A 653 15.06 1.24 -17.55
CA SER A 653 15.55 1.06 -18.92
C SER A 653 14.53 1.52 -19.97
N PHE A 654 13.24 1.29 -19.74
CA PHE A 654 12.18 1.80 -20.60
C PHE A 654 12.18 3.35 -20.63
N ARG A 655 12.26 4.01 -19.48
CA ARG A 655 12.37 5.48 -19.43
C ARG A 655 13.58 5.99 -20.17
N LYS A 656 14.71 5.32 -20.01
CA LYS A 656 15.95 5.66 -20.74
C LYS A 656 15.79 5.49 -22.26
N LEU A 657 15.14 4.44 -22.70
CA LEU A 657 14.82 4.24 -24.12
C LEU A 657 13.93 5.35 -24.67
N ILE A 658 12.92 5.77 -23.90
CA ILE A 658 11.96 6.82 -24.29
C ILE A 658 12.58 8.21 -24.32
N TYR A 659 13.31 8.60 -23.26
CA TYR A 659 13.83 9.96 -23.09
C TYR A 659 15.28 10.14 -23.57
N GLY A 660 16.01 9.04 -23.77
CA GLY A 660 17.44 9.08 -24.16
C GLY A 660 18.37 9.49 -23.02
N ASP A 661 19.67 9.49 -23.33
CA ASP A 661 20.72 9.82 -22.35
C ASP A 661 20.86 11.33 -22.07
N ASP A 662 20.33 12.18 -22.95
CA ASP A 662 20.45 13.63 -22.85
C ASP A 662 19.34 14.30 -22.05
N HIS A 663 18.20 13.66 -21.88
CA HIS A 663 17.10 14.16 -21.11
C HIS A 663 17.18 13.67 -19.66
N ILE A 664 16.94 14.56 -18.68
CA ILE A 664 17.05 14.21 -17.25
C ILE A 664 16.09 13.10 -16.84
N LEU A 665 14.90 13.02 -17.44
CA LEU A 665 13.92 11.96 -17.17
C LEU A 665 14.36 10.57 -17.67
N GLY A 666 15.39 10.48 -18.52
CA GLY A 666 16.05 9.22 -18.86
C GLY A 666 16.95 8.67 -17.76
N ILE A 667 17.21 9.47 -16.73
CA ILE A 667 18.00 9.08 -15.55
C ILE A 667 17.04 8.97 -14.35
N PRO A 668 17.11 7.91 -13.54
CA PRO A 668 16.25 7.80 -12.35
C PRO A 668 16.42 8.99 -11.40
N SER A 669 15.33 9.49 -10.82
CA SER A 669 15.36 10.61 -9.85
C SER A 669 16.14 10.28 -8.57
N ILE A 670 16.27 9.00 -8.24
CA ILE A 670 17.15 8.52 -7.16
C ILE A 670 18.64 8.54 -7.55
N GLY A 671 18.96 8.80 -8.83
CA GLY A 671 20.28 8.67 -9.39
C GLY A 671 20.71 7.24 -9.67
N ASN A 672 21.98 7.07 -9.99
CA ASN A 672 22.66 5.79 -10.12
C ASN A 672 23.98 5.79 -9.34
N THR A 673 24.65 4.65 -9.26
CA THR A 673 25.91 4.51 -8.50
C THR A 673 26.97 5.55 -8.90
N LYS A 674 27.08 5.88 -10.19
CA LYS A 674 28.04 6.86 -10.71
C LYS A 674 27.65 8.28 -10.29
N THR A 675 26.41 8.69 -10.53
CA THR A 675 25.95 10.06 -10.24
C THR A 675 25.96 10.35 -8.75
N ILE A 676 25.49 9.41 -7.91
CA ILE A 676 25.51 9.55 -6.45
C ILE A 676 26.94 9.62 -5.91
N SER A 677 27.89 8.85 -6.49
CA SER A 677 29.28 8.92 -6.07
C SER A 677 29.90 10.31 -6.29
N ASN A 678 29.44 11.06 -7.29
CA ASN A 678 29.91 12.40 -7.63
C ASN A 678 29.32 13.52 -6.76
N ILE A 679 28.27 13.27 -5.98
CA ILE A 679 27.64 14.29 -5.13
C ILE A 679 28.47 14.50 -3.86
N SER A 680 28.77 15.75 -3.53
CA SER A 680 29.38 16.19 -2.28
C SER A 680 28.37 16.90 -1.37
N LEU A 681 28.71 17.08 -0.09
CA LEU A 681 27.88 17.88 0.82
C LEU A 681 27.77 19.34 0.35
N ASN A 682 28.83 19.88 -0.27
CA ASN A 682 28.80 21.24 -0.81
C ASN A 682 27.81 21.37 -1.97
N ASP A 683 27.70 20.36 -2.82
CA ASP A 683 26.71 20.35 -3.90
C ASP A 683 25.27 20.41 -3.37
N LEU A 684 24.99 19.71 -2.25
CA LEU A 684 23.68 19.79 -1.59
C LEU A 684 23.39 21.18 -1.06
N LYS A 685 24.37 21.85 -0.44
CA LYS A 685 24.25 23.24 0.04
C LYS A 685 24.03 24.23 -1.09
N GLU A 686 24.77 24.09 -2.17
CA GLU A 686 24.63 24.95 -3.34
C GLU A 686 23.26 24.77 -4.00
N PHE A 687 22.83 23.53 -4.17
CA PHE A 687 21.50 23.22 -4.71
C PHE A 687 20.38 23.81 -3.85
N TYR A 688 20.45 23.61 -2.52
CA TYR A 688 19.49 24.18 -1.58
C TYR A 688 19.42 25.70 -1.69
N ASN A 689 20.57 26.38 -1.63
CA ASN A 689 20.64 27.85 -1.70
C ASN A 689 20.11 28.40 -3.01
N LYS A 690 20.31 27.68 -4.12
CA LYS A 690 19.89 28.09 -5.45
C LYS A 690 18.42 27.80 -5.74
N ASN A 691 17.93 26.63 -5.36
CA ASN A 691 16.70 26.05 -5.89
C ASN A 691 15.55 25.94 -4.88
N ILE A 692 15.83 25.95 -3.57
CA ILE A 692 14.76 25.91 -2.56
C ILE A 692 14.27 27.32 -2.28
N SER A 693 13.15 27.67 -2.89
CA SER A 693 12.63 29.06 -2.93
C SER A 693 11.12 29.08 -2.69
N ALA A 694 10.66 30.08 -1.96
CA ALA A 694 9.24 30.35 -1.78
C ALA A 694 8.50 30.63 -3.10
N SER A 695 9.21 31.15 -4.13
CA SER A 695 8.61 31.39 -5.46
C SER A 695 8.19 30.15 -6.22
N LEU A 696 8.68 28.97 -5.83
CA LEU A 696 8.33 27.66 -6.40
C LEU A 696 7.36 26.88 -5.53
N ALA A 697 6.90 27.46 -4.41
CA ALA A 697 6.16 26.71 -3.41
C ALA A 697 4.67 26.99 -3.45
N ASN A 698 3.88 25.93 -3.26
CA ASN A 698 2.47 25.98 -2.92
C ASN A 698 2.23 25.10 -1.67
N ILE A 699 1.25 25.50 -0.86
CA ILE A 699 0.89 24.78 0.37
C ILE A 699 -0.53 24.27 0.26
N HIS A 700 -0.74 23.01 0.61
CA HIS A 700 -2.04 22.34 0.61
C HIS A 700 -2.32 21.78 2.00
N ILE A 701 -3.53 22.01 2.52
CA ILE A 701 -3.94 21.59 3.87
C ILE A 701 -5.33 20.96 3.81
N ALA A 702 -5.52 19.82 4.42
CA ALA A 702 -6.82 19.19 4.56
C ALA A 702 -6.98 18.62 5.98
N GLY A 703 -8.15 18.79 6.59
CA GLY A 703 -8.45 18.26 7.91
C GLY A 703 -9.07 19.24 8.88
N ALA A 704 -9.03 18.90 10.16
CA ALA A 704 -9.71 19.62 11.25
C ALA A 704 -8.98 20.92 11.65
N VAL A 705 -8.82 21.83 10.69
CA VAL A 705 -8.24 23.15 10.91
C VAL A 705 -8.93 24.18 10.02
N SER A 706 -9.37 25.29 10.61
CA SER A 706 -9.96 26.40 9.85
C SER A 706 -8.90 27.19 9.09
N GLU A 707 -9.29 27.86 7.98
CA GLU A 707 -8.42 28.76 7.22
C GLU A 707 -7.63 29.73 8.10
N VAL A 708 -8.31 30.40 9.03
CA VAL A 708 -7.70 31.41 9.93
C VAL A 708 -6.56 30.80 10.76
N ASN A 709 -6.79 29.61 11.33
CA ASN A 709 -5.78 28.94 12.14
C ASN A 709 -4.64 28.39 11.29
N ALA A 710 -4.95 27.83 10.12
CA ALA A 710 -3.96 27.31 9.19
C ALA A 710 -3.01 28.42 8.71
N VAL A 711 -3.55 29.55 8.24
CA VAL A 711 -2.76 30.71 7.79
C VAL A 711 -1.93 31.32 8.93
N LYS A 712 -2.49 31.41 10.13
CA LYS A 712 -1.77 31.88 11.32
C LYS A 712 -0.56 31.01 11.64
N SER A 713 -0.70 29.69 11.58
CA SER A 713 0.41 28.75 11.81
C SER A 713 1.53 28.89 10.78
N LEU A 714 1.22 29.39 9.56
CA LEU A 714 2.17 29.58 8.47
C LEU A 714 2.78 31.00 8.39
N GLU A 715 2.37 31.94 9.28
CA GLU A 715 2.82 33.35 9.20
C GLU A 715 4.35 33.50 9.25
N ASN A 716 5.01 32.73 10.10
CA ASN A 716 6.47 32.79 10.23
C ASN A 716 7.17 32.29 8.96
N LEU A 717 6.67 31.23 8.36
CA LEU A 717 7.16 30.72 7.08
C LEU A 717 6.99 31.78 5.98
N GLY A 718 5.85 32.46 5.94
CA GLY A 718 5.59 33.57 5.05
C GLY A 718 6.48 34.79 5.24
N LYS A 719 7.03 35.01 6.46
CA LYS A 719 7.96 36.10 6.76
C LYS A 719 9.42 35.75 6.49
N ASN A 720 9.80 34.50 6.78
CA ASN A 720 11.20 34.10 6.87
C ASN A 720 11.73 33.36 5.63
N TRP A 721 10.86 32.76 4.82
CA TRP A 721 11.29 32.05 3.61
C TRP A 721 11.39 32.98 2.41
N GLU A 722 12.61 33.20 1.92
CA GLU A 722 12.91 34.10 0.82
C GLU A 722 12.37 33.59 -0.52
N SER A 723 11.79 34.51 -1.30
CA SER A 723 11.36 34.25 -2.67
C SER A 723 12.48 34.66 -3.63
N LYS A 724 13.03 33.67 -4.38
CA LYS A 724 14.14 33.83 -5.34
C LYS A 724 13.67 33.39 -6.72
N VAL A 725 14.23 34.00 -7.77
CA VAL A 725 14.01 33.52 -9.15
C VAL A 725 14.84 32.26 -9.36
N VAL A 726 14.20 31.19 -9.75
CA VAL A 726 14.85 29.91 -10.10
C VAL A 726 14.59 29.64 -11.57
N ASN A 727 15.68 29.44 -12.34
CA ASN A 727 15.60 29.11 -13.75
C ASN A 727 15.71 27.60 -13.93
N ALA A 728 14.64 26.98 -14.41
CA ALA A 728 14.63 25.57 -14.75
C ALA A 728 15.40 25.32 -16.05
N PRO A 729 16.17 24.23 -16.15
CA PRO A 729 16.76 23.79 -17.42
C PRO A 729 15.66 23.47 -18.44
N VAL A 730 15.96 23.68 -19.71
CA VAL A 730 15.10 23.20 -20.81
C VAL A 730 15.74 21.97 -21.42
N TYR A 731 15.02 20.88 -21.44
CA TYR A 731 15.44 19.63 -22.06
C TYR A 731 14.74 19.43 -23.41
N THR A 732 15.46 18.86 -24.36
CA THR A 732 14.89 18.53 -25.69
C THR A 732 14.56 17.06 -25.73
N LEU A 733 13.32 16.75 -26.09
CA LEU A 733 12.90 15.36 -26.30
C LEU A 733 13.65 14.74 -27.48
N PRO A 734 14.12 13.49 -27.39
CA PRO A 734 14.76 12.81 -28.49
C PRO A 734 13.80 12.52 -29.63
N LYS A 735 14.35 12.30 -30.81
CA LYS A 735 13.57 11.75 -31.93
C LYS A 735 13.08 10.35 -31.56
N GLN A 736 11.85 10.04 -31.93
CA GLN A 736 11.23 8.74 -31.66
C GLN A 736 11.66 7.71 -32.74
N ASP A 737 12.96 7.43 -32.85
CA ASP A 737 13.58 6.52 -33.83
C ASP A 737 13.61 5.06 -33.34
N LYS A 738 13.05 4.80 -32.18
CA LYS A 738 12.92 3.48 -31.56
C LYS A 738 11.54 2.84 -31.75
N ALA A 739 10.63 3.51 -32.43
CA ALA A 739 9.32 3.00 -32.76
C ALA A 739 9.42 1.64 -33.49
N GLY A 740 8.54 0.70 -33.12
CA GLY A 740 8.51 -0.65 -33.69
C GLY A 740 9.69 -1.56 -33.30
N LYS A 741 10.63 -1.12 -32.45
CA LYS A 741 11.79 -1.91 -32.02
C LYS A 741 11.51 -2.73 -30.77
N ILE A 742 12.25 -3.83 -30.66
CA ILE A 742 12.21 -4.73 -29.51
C ILE A 742 13.57 -4.79 -28.82
N TYR A 743 13.57 -4.74 -27.50
CA TYR A 743 14.75 -4.75 -26.63
C TYR A 743 14.67 -5.87 -25.62
N PHE A 744 15.82 -6.47 -25.29
CA PHE A 744 15.90 -7.56 -24.32
C PHE A 744 17.00 -7.30 -23.29
N ILE A 745 16.67 -7.50 -22.01
CA ILE A 745 17.63 -7.47 -20.89
C ILE A 745 17.63 -8.85 -20.24
N ASP A 746 18.82 -9.46 -20.20
CA ASP A 746 19.00 -10.76 -19.55
C ASP A 746 18.88 -10.68 -18.04
N PHE A 747 17.97 -11.47 -17.47
CA PHE A 747 17.81 -11.68 -16.05
C PHE A 747 17.83 -13.20 -15.77
N PRO A 748 19.04 -13.78 -15.57
CA PRO A 748 19.24 -15.22 -15.56
C PRO A 748 18.43 -15.96 -14.50
N GLY A 749 17.75 -17.03 -14.92
CA GLY A 749 16.97 -17.89 -14.05
C GLY A 749 15.60 -17.35 -13.67
N ALA A 750 15.16 -16.23 -14.26
CA ALA A 750 13.83 -15.68 -14.04
C ALA A 750 12.73 -16.64 -14.50
N LYS A 751 11.72 -16.82 -13.64
CA LYS A 751 10.53 -17.65 -13.93
C LYS A 751 9.46 -16.88 -14.70
N GLN A 752 9.63 -15.57 -14.80
CA GLN A 752 8.74 -14.65 -15.51
C GLN A 752 9.55 -13.70 -16.38
N SER A 753 8.91 -13.18 -17.44
CA SER A 753 9.38 -12.02 -18.19
C SER A 753 8.57 -10.79 -17.79
N VAL A 754 9.25 -9.68 -17.54
CA VAL A 754 8.62 -8.37 -17.39
C VAL A 754 8.58 -7.70 -18.75
N ILE A 755 7.40 -7.29 -19.18
CA ILE A 755 7.16 -6.65 -20.49
C ILE A 755 6.72 -5.21 -20.24
N TYR A 756 7.39 -4.28 -20.92
CA TYR A 756 6.98 -2.90 -21.10
C TYR A 756 6.83 -2.62 -22.59
N ALA A 757 5.69 -2.06 -22.98
CA ALA A 757 5.47 -1.57 -24.33
C ALA A 757 4.91 -0.14 -24.25
N GLY A 758 5.33 0.78 -25.14
CA GLY A 758 4.80 2.13 -25.09
C GLY A 758 5.58 3.14 -25.92
N LYS A 759 5.09 4.38 -25.87
CA LYS A 759 5.57 5.54 -26.65
C LYS A 759 5.35 6.84 -25.89
N LEU A 760 5.96 7.95 -26.30
CA LEU A 760 5.57 9.27 -25.78
C LEU A 760 4.15 9.63 -26.24
N ALA A 761 3.38 10.19 -25.31
CA ALA A 761 2.01 10.66 -25.52
C ALA A 761 1.87 12.14 -25.11
N LEU A 762 0.97 12.46 -24.18
CA LEU A 762 0.65 13.81 -23.76
C LEU A 762 1.34 14.20 -22.46
N SER A 763 1.51 15.48 -22.26
CA SER A 763 1.81 16.09 -20.96
C SER A 763 0.54 16.17 -20.11
N GLU A 764 0.63 16.04 -18.80
CA GLU A 764 -0.51 16.25 -17.88
C GLU A 764 -1.07 17.69 -17.96
N ALA A 765 -0.25 18.65 -18.42
CA ALA A 765 -0.68 20.04 -18.67
C ALA A 765 -1.45 20.21 -19.99
N ASP A 766 -1.50 19.20 -20.85
CA ASP A 766 -2.26 19.24 -22.10
C ASP A 766 -3.75 19.13 -21.81
N SER A 767 -4.56 19.96 -22.45
CA SER A 767 -6.02 19.95 -22.27
C SER A 767 -6.68 18.63 -22.66
N MET A 768 -6.04 17.83 -23.52
CA MET A 768 -6.55 16.52 -23.96
C MET A 768 -6.07 15.35 -23.07
N TYR A 769 -5.26 15.63 -22.04
CA TYR A 769 -4.70 14.57 -21.19
C TYR A 769 -5.76 13.70 -20.53
N ASN A 770 -6.78 14.32 -19.93
CA ASN A 770 -7.89 13.59 -19.31
C ASN A 770 -8.67 12.75 -20.33
N ASN A 771 -8.87 13.27 -21.56
CA ASN A 771 -9.56 12.53 -22.62
C ASN A 771 -8.79 11.28 -23.03
N LEU A 772 -7.44 11.34 -23.03
CA LEU A 772 -6.58 10.19 -23.27
C LEU A 772 -6.67 9.17 -22.12
N GLU A 773 -6.66 9.63 -20.87
CA GLU A 773 -6.87 8.77 -19.69
C GLU A 773 -8.25 8.09 -19.73
N TYR A 774 -9.30 8.81 -20.15
CA TYR A 774 -10.62 8.24 -20.33
C TYR A 774 -10.62 7.18 -21.44
N ALA A 775 -9.99 7.47 -22.57
CA ALA A 775 -9.90 6.54 -23.68
C ALA A 775 -9.11 5.26 -23.32
N ASN A 776 -8.14 5.35 -22.40
CA ASN A 776 -7.36 4.21 -21.95
C ASN A 776 -8.11 3.27 -20.99
N GLN A 777 -9.24 3.69 -20.39
CA GLN A 777 -9.91 2.91 -19.35
C GLN A 777 -10.28 1.49 -19.76
N ILE A 778 -10.76 1.31 -20.99
CA ILE A 778 -11.18 0.01 -21.52
C ILE A 778 -9.99 -0.85 -21.94
N LEU A 779 -8.87 -0.26 -22.37
CA LEU A 779 -7.68 -1.04 -22.73
C LEU A 779 -7.02 -1.65 -21.50
N GLY A 780 -6.67 -0.82 -20.51
CA GLY A 780 -5.90 -1.31 -19.37
C GLY A 780 -6.04 -0.48 -18.09
N GLY A 781 -7.08 0.35 -17.97
CA GLY A 781 -7.32 1.20 -16.80
C GLY A 781 -7.82 0.45 -15.54
N GLY A 782 -7.48 -0.84 -15.39
CA GLY A 782 -7.84 -1.63 -14.23
C GLY A 782 -8.22 -3.07 -14.57
N SER A 783 -8.83 -3.79 -13.62
CA SER A 783 -9.21 -5.20 -13.82
C SER A 783 -10.35 -5.42 -14.81
N SER A 784 -11.12 -4.40 -15.13
CA SER A 784 -12.13 -4.44 -16.20
C SER A 784 -11.54 -4.25 -17.61
N GLY A 785 -10.27 -3.81 -17.72
CA GLY A 785 -9.61 -3.54 -18.99
C GLY A 785 -9.32 -4.79 -19.81
N ARG A 786 -9.32 -4.66 -21.17
CA ARG A 786 -9.09 -5.75 -22.12
C ARG A 786 -7.77 -6.49 -21.87
N LEU A 787 -6.69 -5.79 -21.52
CA LEU A 787 -5.39 -6.39 -21.19
C LEU A 787 -5.50 -7.35 -19.99
N PHE A 788 -6.15 -6.93 -18.93
CA PHE A 788 -6.34 -7.76 -17.73
C PHE A 788 -7.29 -8.94 -18.03
N GLN A 789 -8.41 -8.69 -18.69
CA GLN A 789 -9.38 -9.73 -19.02
C GLN A 789 -8.76 -10.80 -19.89
N THR A 790 -8.00 -10.43 -20.93
CA THR A 790 -7.40 -11.41 -21.84
C THR A 790 -6.21 -12.13 -21.19
N LEU A 791 -5.20 -11.39 -20.68
CA LEU A 791 -3.96 -12.02 -20.21
C LEU A 791 -4.11 -12.76 -18.88
N ARG A 792 -4.98 -12.28 -17.97
CA ARG A 792 -5.19 -12.91 -16.66
C ARG A 792 -6.41 -13.83 -16.64
N ILE A 793 -7.59 -13.34 -17.04
CA ILE A 793 -8.84 -14.08 -16.84
C ILE A 793 -9.01 -15.19 -17.89
N GLU A 794 -8.70 -14.91 -19.15
CA GLU A 794 -8.85 -15.89 -20.21
C GLU A 794 -7.65 -16.83 -20.31
N LYS A 795 -6.43 -16.28 -20.26
CA LYS A 795 -5.20 -17.05 -20.52
C LYS A 795 -4.46 -17.51 -19.27
N GLY A 796 -4.58 -16.85 -18.14
CA GLY A 796 -3.85 -17.18 -16.91
C GLY A 796 -2.33 -16.92 -16.99
N TYR A 797 -1.86 -16.11 -17.96
CA TYR A 797 -0.43 -15.87 -18.19
C TYR A 797 0.22 -14.97 -17.17
N THR A 798 -0.58 -14.14 -16.49
CA THR A 798 -0.11 -13.12 -15.57
C THR A 798 -1.01 -13.00 -14.33
N TYR A 799 -0.47 -12.37 -13.29
CA TYR A 799 -1.26 -11.86 -12.16
C TYR A 799 -2.00 -10.56 -12.50
N GLY A 800 -1.48 -9.75 -13.46
CA GLY A 800 -2.13 -8.53 -13.95
C GLY A 800 -1.40 -7.88 -15.10
N ALA A 801 -2.18 -7.22 -15.98
CA ALA A 801 -1.70 -6.45 -17.11
C ALA A 801 -2.50 -5.15 -17.20
N TYR A 802 -1.81 -4.01 -17.34
CA TYR A 802 -2.39 -2.68 -17.26
C TYR A 802 -1.76 -1.74 -18.28
N SER A 803 -2.49 -0.67 -18.62
CA SER A 803 -1.96 0.47 -19.36
C SER A 803 -2.33 1.79 -18.67
N TYR A 804 -1.45 2.79 -18.79
CA TYR A 804 -1.64 4.12 -18.24
C TYR A 804 -0.76 5.16 -18.94
N VAL A 805 -1.11 6.42 -18.82
CA VAL A 805 -0.25 7.56 -19.19
C VAL A 805 0.40 8.09 -17.92
N GLN A 806 1.72 8.32 -17.95
CA GLN A 806 2.37 8.98 -16.81
C GLN A 806 1.91 10.44 -16.69
N ASN A 807 1.75 10.91 -15.45
CA ASN A 807 1.38 12.29 -15.16
C ASN A 807 2.62 13.15 -14.88
N LEU A 808 3.11 13.83 -15.95
CA LEU A 808 4.25 14.75 -15.92
C LEU A 808 3.90 16.03 -16.67
N ASN A 809 4.52 17.16 -16.29
CA ASN A 809 4.42 18.41 -17.07
C ASN A 809 5.12 18.30 -18.42
N GLU A 810 6.14 17.46 -18.53
CA GLU A 810 6.76 17.10 -19.80
C GLU A 810 5.90 16.05 -20.51
N LYS A 811 6.07 15.88 -21.82
CA LYS A 811 5.43 14.77 -22.54
C LYS A 811 5.79 13.46 -21.86
N ALA A 812 4.77 12.71 -21.47
CA ALA A 812 4.86 11.51 -20.70
C ALA A 812 4.59 10.27 -21.55
N PRO A 813 5.17 9.11 -21.23
CA PRO A 813 4.88 7.89 -21.97
C PRO A 813 3.50 7.32 -21.64
N PHE A 814 2.82 6.84 -22.67
CA PHE A 814 1.81 5.80 -22.57
C PHE A 814 2.53 4.47 -22.41
N ILE A 815 2.13 3.67 -21.43
CA ILE A 815 2.80 2.44 -21.02
C ILE A 815 1.80 1.30 -20.92
N VAL A 816 2.11 0.17 -21.55
CA VAL A 816 1.53 -1.14 -21.24
C VAL A 816 2.54 -1.92 -20.45
N GLN A 817 2.15 -2.48 -19.29
CA GLN A 817 3.05 -3.25 -18.44
C GLN A 817 2.41 -4.55 -17.94
N THR A 818 3.22 -5.61 -17.90
CA THR A 818 2.84 -6.89 -17.28
C THR A 818 4.06 -7.71 -16.87
N SER A 819 3.85 -8.69 -15.99
CA SER A 819 4.82 -9.76 -15.70
C SER A 819 4.14 -11.08 -16.00
N VAL A 820 4.64 -11.81 -16.99
CA VAL A 820 4.05 -13.06 -17.49
C VAL A 820 4.94 -14.25 -17.18
N SER A 821 4.39 -15.46 -17.13
CA SER A 821 5.22 -16.66 -17.07
C SER A 821 6.21 -16.69 -18.24
N ALA A 822 7.42 -17.21 -18.01
CA ALA A 822 8.48 -17.20 -19.01
C ALA A 822 7.98 -17.82 -20.35
N ASN A 823 7.29 -18.98 -20.29
CA ASN A 823 6.79 -19.66 -21.49
C ASN A 823 5.66 -18.91 -22.21
N ALA A 824 5.05 -17.90 -21.58
CA ALA A 824 4.00 -17.07 -22.17
C ALA A 824 4.51 -15.72 -22.70
N THR A 825 5.83 -15.49 -22.74
CA THR A 825 6.43 -14.20 -23.16
C THR A 825 5.99 -13.83 -24.57
N LEU A 826 6.29 -14.66 -25.57
CA LEU A 826 5.92 -14.40 -26.97
C LEU A 826 4.41 -14.36 -27.19
N PRO A 827 3.60 -15.30 -26.67
CA PRO A 827 2.14 -15.20 -26.76
C PRO A 827 1.58 -13.89 -26.18
N SER A 828 2.13 -13.42 -25.05
CA SER A 828 1.68 -12.17 -24.44
C SER A 828 2.05 -10.94 -25.27
N LEU A 829 3.23 -10.91 -25.88
CA LEU A 829 3.62 -9.83 -26.80
C LEU A 829 2.65 -9.72 -27.96
N LYS A 830 2.26 -10.85 -28.58
CA LYS A 830 1.29 -10.88 -29.70
C LYS A 830 -0.12 -10.42 -29.27
N ILE A 831 -0.54 -10.78 -28.06
CA ILE A 831 -1.83 -10.34 -27.51
C ILE A 831 -1.81 -8.82 -27.26
N ILE A 832 -0.72 -8.30 -26.67
CA ILE A 832 -0.58 -6.85 -26.43
C ILE A 832 -0.59 -6.11 -27.77
N GLU A 833 0.17 -6.57 -28.76
CA GLU A 833 0.20 -6.00 -30.12
C GLU A 833 -1.22 -5.94 -30.72
N SER A 834 -1.94 -7.07 -30.79
CA SER A 834 -3.28 -7.12 -31.37
C SER A 834 -4.29 -6.26 -30.60
N LEU A 835 -4.28 -6.30 -29.26
CA LEU A 835 -5.22 -5.50 -28.46
C LEU A 835 -5.02 -3.99 -28.62
N VAL A 836 -3.81 -3.54 -28.87
CA VAL A 836 -3.50 -2.11 -29.06
C VAL A 836 -3.78 -1.71 -30.51
N ASP A 837 -3.42 -2.54 -31.49
CA ASP A 837 -3.60 -2.25 -32.91
C ASP A 837 -5.10 -2.17 -33.29
N ASP A 838 -5.88 -3.14 -32.85
CA ASP A 838 -7.32 -3.21 -33.11
C ASP A 838 -8.15 -2.23 -32.25
N TYR A 839 -7.53 -1.56 -31.26
CA TYR A 839 -8.26 -0.87 -30.18
C TYR A 839 -9.17 0.26 -30.67
N SER A 840 -8.73 1.09 -31.61
CA SER A 840 -9.52 2.23 -32.11
C SER A 840 -10.74 1.79 -32.94
N GLU A 841 -10.63 0.69 -33.68
CA GLU A 841 -11.71 0.17 -34.54
C GLU A 841 -12.73 -0.61 -33.72
N ASP A 842 -12.26 -1.32 -32.68
CA ASP A 842 -13.08 -2.17 -31.82
C ASP A 842 -13.79 -1.39 -30.68
N PHE A 843 -13.37 -0.15 -30.39
CA PHE A 843 -13.98 0.65 -29.34
C PHE A 843 -15.40 1.11 -29.76
N ASN A 844 -16.39 0.89 -28.90
CA ASN A 844 -17.80 0.97 -29.26
C ASN A 844 -18.67 1.71 -28.23
N GLU A 845 -19.93 2.02 -28.57
CA GLU A 845 -20.89 2.76 -27.73
C GLU A 845 -21.11 2.15 -26.33
N PRO A 846 -21.26 0.83 -26.15
CA PRO A 846 -21.28 0.23 -24.81
C PRO A 846 -20.05 0.58 -23.97
N GLU A 847 -18.86 0.62 -24.55
CA GLU A 847 -17.61 0.95 -23.86
C GLU A 847 -17.51 2.44 -23.49
N VAL A 848 -18.08 3.33 -24.33
CA VAL A 848 -18.27 4.75 -23.98
C VAL A 848 -19.13 4.86 -22.72
N ALA A 849 -20.26 4.16 -22.68
CA ALA A 849 -21.16 4.18 -21.52
C ALA A 849 -20.50 3.62 -20.24
N ILE A 850 -19.77 2.52 -20.35
CA ILE A 850 -18.99 1.93 -19.24
C ILE A 850 -17.96 2.92 -18.72
N THR A 851 -17.17 3.54 -19.59
CA THR A 851 -16.14 4.52 -19.21
C THR A 851 -16.73 5.70 -18.47
N LYS A 852 -17.80 6.29 -19.02
CA LYS A 852 -18.50 7.43 -18.40
C LYS A 852 -19.03 7.05 -17.00
N ASN A 853 -19.75 5.95 -16.90
CA ASN A 853 -20.32 5.48 -15.64
C ASN A 853 -19.24 5.23 -14.58
N LYS A 854 -18.17 4.52 -14.96
CA LYS A 854 -17.05 4.21 -14.09
C LYS A 854 -16.45 5.47 -13.47
N ILE A 855 -16.11 6.46 -14.27
CA ILE A 855 -15.44 7.68 -13.84
C ILE A 855 -16.37 8.57 -13.02
N LEU A 856 -17.60 8.79 -13.48
CA LEU A 856 -18.55 9.62 -12.77
C LEU A 856 -18.89 9.07 -11.39
N LYS A 857 -19.04 7.76 -11.28
CA LYS A 857 -19.41 7.10 -10.01
C LYS A 857 -18.23 6.94 -9.07
N SER A 858 -16.98 6.80 -9.56
CA SER A 858 -15.81 6.67 -8.70
C SER A 858 -15.44 7.96 -7.95
N SER A 859 -15.91 9.11 -8.42
CA SER A 859 -15.52 10.43 -7.89
C SER A 859 -15.74 10.58 -6.39
N ALA A 860 -16.82 10.05 -5.83
CA ALA A 860 -17.08 10.13 -4.38
C ALA A 860 -16.01 9.39 -3.56
N LYS A 861 -15.64 8.18 -3.98
CA LYS A 861 -14.59 7.37 -3.34
C LYS A 861 -13.22 8.03 -3.45
N ASP A 862 -12.94 8.65 -4.59
CA ASP A 862 -11.61 9.20 -4.89
C ASP A 862 -11.28 10.43 -4.02
N TYR A 863 -12.26 11.04 -3.32
CA TYR A 863 -12.06 12.19 -2.43
C TYR A 863 -12.42 11.95 -0.96
N GLU A 864 -12.64 10.72 -0.53
CA GLU A 864 -12.95 10.35 0.86
C GLU A 864 -11.81 10.76 1.82
N LYS A 865 -10.58 10.38 1.53
CA LYS A 865 -9.43 10.56 2.44
C LYS A 865 -8.81 11.96 2.36
N LEU A 866 -8.22 12.43 3.47
CA LEU A 866 -7.46 13.70 3.52
C LEU A 866 -6.34 13.74 2.48
N SER A 867 -5.67 12.63 2.23
CA SER A 867 -4.62 12.54 1.20
C SER A 867 -5.15 12.77 -0.22
N ALA A 868 -6.35 12.34 -0.52
CA ALA A 868 -7.00 12.56 -1.80
C ALA A 868 -7.44 14.02 -1.96
N LYS A 869 -7.97 14.62 -0.89
CA LYS A 869 -8.29 16.06 -0.82
C LYS A 869 -7.04 16.93 -1.08
N LEU A 870 -5.87 16.55 -0.53
CA LEU A 870 -4.59 17.20 -0.86
C LEU A 870 -4.21 17.04 -2.33
N GLY A 871 -4.48 15.88 -2.94
CA GLY A 871 -4.30 15.63 -4.37
C GLY A 871 -5.11 16.58 -5.23
N MET A 872 -6.39 16.80 -4.89
CA MET A 872 -7.28 17.76 -5.53
C MET A 872 -6.74 19.19 -5.46
N LEU A 873 -6.34 19.63 -4.26
CA LEU A 873 -5.77 20.98 -4.06
C LEU A 873 -4.49 21.19 -4.88
N ARG A 874 -3.69 20.15 -5.03
CA ARG A 874 -2.50 20.18 -5.88
C ARG A 874 -2.83 20.32 -7.36
N GLN A 875 -3.88 19.65 -7.85
CA GLN A 875 -4.35 19.81 -9.23
C GLN A 875 -4.75 21.28 -9.51
N ILE A 876 -5.49 21.88 -8.57
CA ILE A 876 -5.89 23.30 -8.65
C ILE A 876 -4.65 24.19 -8.72
N SER A 877 -3.70 24.04 -7.80
CA SER A 877 -2.54 24.92 -7.69
C SER A 877 -1.54 24.75 -8.84
N LYS A 878 -1.30 23.50 -9.29
CA LYS A 878 -0.31 23.17 -10.33
C LYS A 878 -0.75 23.61 -11.71
N TYR A 879 -2.04 23.43 -12.04
CA TYR A 879 -2.58 23.69 -13.39
C TYR A 879 -3.47 24.94 -13.46
N GLY A 880 -3.62 25.69 -12.35
CA GLY A 880 -4.47 26.88 -12.30
C GLY A 880 -5.96 26.54 -12.55
N LYS A 881 -6.39 25.33 -12.18
CA LYS A 881 -7.78 24.90 -12.35
C LYS A 881 -8.71 25.71 -11.44
N ASP A 882 -9.93 25.92 -11.87
CA ASP A 882 -11.00 26.50 -11.04
C ASP A 882 -11.38 25.52 -9.90
N PHE A 883 -12.06 26.03 -8.86
CA PHE A 883 -12.48 25.16 -7.73
C PHE A 883 -13.58 24.16 -8.10
N ASP A 884 -14.28 24.41 -9.18
CA ASP A 884 -15.32 23.56 -9.78
C ASP A 884 -14.80 22.74 -10.97
N PHE A 885 -13.48 22.52 -11.05
CA PHE A 885 -12.88 21.82 -12.20
C PHE A 885 -13.38 20.38 -12.35
N LEU A 886 -13.71 19.71 -11.24
CA LEU A 886 -14.23 18.33 -11.27
C LEU A 886 -15.57 18.26 -11.98
N GLU A 887 -16.48 19.16 -11.68
CA GLU A 887 -17.78 19.26 -12.35
C GLU A 887 -17.62 19.59 -13.84
N LYS A 888 -16.63 20.42 -14.20
CA LYS A 888 -16.32 20.75 -15.60
C LYS A 888 -15.78 19.53 -16.34
N GLU A 889 -14.82 18.81 -15.76
CA GLU A 889 -14.24 17.59 -16.33
C GLU A 889 -15.29 16.47 -16.47
N GLN A 890 -16.17 16.31 -15.48
CA GLN A 890 -17.30 15.39 -15.57
C GLN A 890 -18.24 15.74 -16.72
N LYS A 891 -18.54 17.04 -16.91
CA LYS A 891 -19.36 17.49 -18.01
C LYS A 891 -18.68 17.24 -19.37
N GLU A 892 -17.40 17.56 -19.49
CA GLU A 892 -16.61 17.25 -20.71
C GLU A 892 -16.66 15.77 -21.03
N LEU A 893 -16.48 14.89 -20.03
CA LEU A 893 -16.60 13.43 -20.22
C LEU A 893 -18.00 13.03 -20.69
N VAL A 894 -19.06 13.59 -20.12
CA VAL A 894 -20.43 13.30 -20.53
C VAL A 894 -20.67 13.71 -22.00
N ASP A 895 -20.11 14.84 -22.42
CA ASP A 895 -20.26 15.36 -23.77
C ASP A 895 -19.41 14.63 -24.84
N MET A 896 -18.37 13.83 -24.46
CA MET A 896 -17.54 13.08 -25.39
C MET A 896 -18.38 12.04 -26.16
N SER A 897 -18.24 12.02 -27.50
CA SER A 897 -18.84 11.04 -28.39
C SER A 897 -17.94 9.82 -28.61
N LEU A 898 -18.45 8.75 -29.21
CA LEU A 898 -17.66 7.61 -29.67
C LEU A 898 -16.51 8.05 -30.58
N ASP A 899 -16.79 8.96 -31.51
CA ASP A 899 -15.77 9.50 -32.43
C ASP A 899 -14.64 10.21 -31.69
N ASP A 900 -14.94 10.93 -30.59
CA ASP A 900 -13.91 11.59 -29.75
C ASP A 900 -13.01 10.56 -29.10
N PHE A 901 -13.56 9.49 -28.53
CA PHE A 901 -12.78 8.38 -27.95
C PHE A 901 -11.91 7.69 -29.00
N GLN A 902 -12.49 7.31 -30.14
CA GLN A 902 -11.77 6.64 -31.23
C GLN A 902 -10.64 7.52 -31.79
N ASN A 903 -10.88 8.84 -31.93
CA ASN A 903 -9.86 9.79 -32.37
C ASN A 903 -8.70 9.91 -31.35
N MET A 904 -9.00 9.93 -30.03
CA MET A 904 -7.97 9.93 -28.99
C MET A 904 -7.11 8.67 -29.05
N ILE A 905 -7.75 7.50 -29.17
CA ILE A 905 -7.04 6.21 -29.31
C ILE A 905 -6.16 6.24 -30.56
N LYS A 906 -6.74 6.55 -31.71
CA LYS A 906 -6.04 6.59 -33.00
C LYS A 906 -4.87 7.55 -33.05
N THR A 907 -4.93 8.63 -32.26
CA THR A 907 -3.88 9.66 -32.25
C THR A 907 -2.76 9.31 -31.25
N HIS A 908 -3.08 8.70 -30.12
CA HIS A 908 -2.16 8.59 -29.00
C HIS A 908 -1.82 7.14 -28.57
N ILE A 909 -2.64 6.17 -28.94
CA ILE A 909 -2.47 4.75 -28.58
C ILE A 909 -2.22 3.93 -29.88
N GLN A 910 -1.11 4.23 -30.57
CA GLN A 910 -0.75 3.60 -31.84
C GLN A 910 0.32 2.54 -31.59
N GLU A 911 0.06 1.30 -31.98
CA GLU A 911 0.99 0.18 -31.79
C GLU A 911 2.29 0.35 -32.57
N GLU A 912 2.21 0.79 -33.81
CA GLU A 912 3.35 0.97 -34.72
C GLU A 912 4.43 1.95 -34.18
N ASP A 913 4.04 2.86 -33.30
CA ASP A 913 4.93 3.83 -32.64
C ASP A 913 5.53 3.31 -31.34
N MET A 914 5.07 2.17 -30.80
CA MET A 914 5.55 1.63 -29.54
C MET A 914 6.90 0.98 -29.66
N LEU A 915 7.74 1.11 -28.67
CA LEU A 915 8.87 0.23 -28.43
C LEU A 915 8.50 -0.85 -27.42
N TYR A 916 9.15 -2.00 -27.49
CA TYR A 916 8.96 -3.14 -26.61
C TYR A 916 10.23 -3.43 -25.83
N LEU A 917 10.14 -3.61 -24.53
CA LEU A 917 11.26 -4.00 -23.67
C LEU A 917 10.87 -5.24 -22.85
N ILE A 918 11.70 -6.26 -22.92
CA ILE A 918 11.56 -7.50 -22.17
C ILE A 918 12.73 -7.65 -21.21
N VAL A 919 12.42 -7.93 -19.94
CA VAL A 919 13.42 -8.35 -18.93
C VAL A 919 13.10 -9.76 -18.52
N GLY A 920 13.95 -10.72 -18.88
CA GLY A 920 13.68 -12.14 -18.64
C GLY A 920 14.92 -13.01 -18.84
N ASP A 921 14.76 -14.31 -18.69
CA ASP A 921 15.84 -15.27 -18.86
C ASP A 921 16.20 -15.46 -20.34
N LYS A 922 17.35 -14.96 -20.74
CA LYS A 922 17.84 -15.01 -22.11
C LYS A 922 17.91 -16.43 -22.68
N GLU A 923 18.41 -17.35 -21.87
CA GLU A 923 18.65 -18.75 -22.30
C GLU A 923 17.35 -19.40 -22.79
N THR A 924 16.25 -19.11 -22.12
CA THR A 924 14.95 -19.74 -22.39
C THR A 924 14.03 -18.89 -23.28
N GLN A 925 14.19 -17.55 -23.36
CA GLN A 925 13.20 -16.69 -23.99
C GLN A 925 13.66 -15.95 -25.25
N LEU A 926 14.92 -15.51 -25.35
CA LEU A 926 15.36 -14.60 -26.42
C LEU A 926 15.09 -15.19 -27.83
N LYS A 927 15.36 -16.48 -28.03
CA LYS A 927 15.15 -17.13 -29.33
C LYS A 927 13.70 -17.05 -29.83
N GLU A 928 12.73 -17.20 -28.94
CA GLU A 928 11.31 -17.10 -29.30
C GLU A 928 10.89 -15.65 -29.48
N VAL A 929 11.36 -14.74 -28.62
CA VAL A 929 11.11 -13.30 -28.74
C VAL A 929 11.56 -12.77 -30.11
N ASN A 930 12.68 -13.24 -30.67
CA ASN A 930 13.15 -12.86 -31.99
C ASN A 930 12.19 -13.31 -33.14
N THR A 931 11.20 -14.16 -32.84
CA THR A 931 10.15 -14.53 -33.81
C THR A 931 8.91 -13.65 -33.72
N PHE A 932 8.90 -12.60 -32.94
CA PHE A 932 7.76 -11.69 -32.73
C PHE A 932 7.38 -10.90 -33.99
N GLY A 933 8.28 -10.72 -34.93
CA GLY A 933 8.03 -10.03 -36.21
C GLY A 933 8.54 -8.58 -36.23
N LYS A 934 9.14 -8.09 -35.16
CA LYS A 934 9.74 -6.75 -35.02
C LYS A 934 11.27 -6.75 -35.28
N GLY A 935 11.80 -7.82 -35.86
CA GLY A 935 13.23 -8.07 -36.01
C GLY A 935 13.84 -8.74 -34.78
N ASP A 936 15.15 -8.94 -34.79
CA ASP A 936 15.88 -9.48 -33.64
C ASP A 936 15.93 -8.43 -32.52
N ALA A 937 15.71 -8.86 -31.27
CA ALA A 937 15.76 -7.97 -30.10
C ALA A 937 17.17 -7.41 -29.89
N GLU A 938 17.28 -6.11 -29.76
CA GLU A 938 18.52 -5.43 -29.36
C GLU A 938 18.79 -5.74 -27.87
N GLU A 939 19.96 -6.36 -27.58
CA GLU A 939 20.31 -6.73 -26.21
C GLU A 939 20.88 -5.53 -25.46
N LEU A 940 20.38 -5.33 -24.22
CA LEU A 940 20.82 -4.25 -23.34
C LEU A 940 21.37 -4.82 -22.03
N ASP A 941 22.20 -4.02 -21.36
CA ASP A 941 22.57 -4.28 -19.96
C ASP A 941 21.43 -3.91 -18.99
N ILE A 942 21.57 -4.23 -17.71
CA ILE A 942 20.56 -3.92 -16.68
C ILE A 942 20.33 -2.43 -16.44
N TYR A 943 21.11 -1.55 -17.05
CA TYR A 943 21.00 -0.09 -17.01
C TYR A 943 20.42 0.48 -18.32
N GLY A 944 20.00 -0.37 -19.24
CA GLY A 944 19.45 0.02 -20.53
C GLY A 944 20.51 0.56 -21.52
N ASN A 945 21.79 0.20 -21.37
CA ASN A 945 22.82 0.52 -22.37
C ASN A 945 22.95 -0.63 -23.37
N GLU A 946 23.23 -0.28 -24.64
CA GLU A 946 23.55 -1.28 -25.65
C GLU A 946 24.80 -2.08 -25.24
N LEU A 947 24.72 -3.40 -25.38
CA LEU A 947 25.88 -4.26 -25.17
C LEU A 947 26.86 -4.01 -26.32
N LYS A 948 28.03 -3.47 -25.99
CA LYS A 948 29.13 -3.35 -26.98
C LYS A 948 29.62 -4.76 -27.27
N ASN A 949 29.44 -5.21 -28.53
CA ASN A 949 29.99 -6.46 -29.06
C ASN A 949 31.51 -6.50 -28.92
#